data_472e405f5bc43fdac317149b06971582
#
_entry.id   472e405f5bc43fdac317149b06971582
#
_cell.length_a   1.000
_cell.length_b   1.000
_cell.length_c   1.000
_cell.angle_alpha   90.00
_cell.angle_beta   90.00
_cell.angle_gamma   90.00
#
_symmetry.space_group_name_H-M   'P 1'
#
loop_
_entity.id
_entity.type
_entity.pdbx_description
1 polymer ?
#
loop_
_entity_poly.entity_id
_entity_poly.type
_entity_poly.pdbx_seq_one_letter_code
_entity_poly.pdbx_strand_id
1 'polypeptide(L)'
;MRTDFSARLAAAVLWMVPGLAAGISAAAGPAEKPWSAVISPDNSLATTFLAEGKPAFQLSLGGWGPQWAWIGLQSDRRAAAERLVAPVPFVVNRGKGQVLDVTYQAWSSAPREVCFQYDLRAEKDVPLTMLIASLAVEPARAQGQLVMTHADGKSSSWKLPLGRGLAPPVAKAALELRGLGRVLLTLDPPCDCSCDGDLRIMLAAETFKAGARSVKLTITLPEAVAFLGRQADLKRLTQTIAGPDWFAFRPSDDTGPSVIGMNDWLDAPAGKHGGVRTVGDGFQFEDGAAVKFWGVNLAYGGNCAPEKKTADFTAARMAKYGINGVRLHKFSYPTSEMGIGDPNDATAMDPEGLDRLDYFAQQLKRQGVYFGWSHTYGFHVCPGNRGRLLAYDEIDKNLHRNTYAFINFAEDVQDLMIEMVVKLLGHKNPYTGLTYAEEPALSFVEMQNEDDIFFYTSAGALNACPTYRKRFQERFADWLRARYGSQAEWRAAWQGAVQPGESLAAHNVVPELNPWFFSDAHLPGQKGGARRRLLDTAAFLHDVQDKYYGKFQKAIRAAGYRGPLIGSPWQAPSMLPHYANLRSDYLVGYIDRHNYFGGKLLDSMLAEPGSGYFSSGLQQVADRPFGLSEWIHVYPSLYSAEGPAIIAAYGLGLQGWDASYEFQSQAGPHAFGDRAGAPPWGVWEADVPAQLGQYPALARMIYRGDVKPADVISVRSVSPRELAAGEFSFSDQVFQQGDVKTFGGSVPPEALAAGRVVVRFTAAPQPPLLPDMRKYRRGSAIVAATGQLAWDTAGKGFFTVNTPGTKAVVGFAQGKPIVLGGGLSQVSSGETGTVPFSLKVRMDCPYASIFLTALDRKVTLADAPRALLSAVARNCNSGFSYFAIGDKIIDNGKPPIMLEPVKAAISVSGRPVTAVHVLDHDGRRSGKVLPVENGQFSIDGARDKTLYYELTFGP
;
A
#
# COMPACT_ATOMS: atom_id res chain seq x y z
N MET A 1 1.10 26.21 15.39
CA MET A 1 0.73 26.35 13.97
C MET A 1 0.49 24.96 13.44
N ARG A 2 -0.78 24.57 13.36
CA ARG A 2 -1.19 23.27 12.77
C ARG A 2 -1.32 23.51 11.27
N THR A 3 -0.45 22.94 10.45
CA THR A 3 -0.59 23.00 8.99
C THR A 3 -0.04 21.73 8.34
N ASP A 4 -0.92 20.98 7.75
CA ASP A 4 -0.86 20.46 6.38
C ASP A 4 0.51 19.98 5.83
N PHE A 5 0.98 18.82 6.30
CA PHE A 5 2.05 18.09 5.63
C PHE A 5 1.56 16.81 4.92
N SER A 6 0.32 16.37 5.18
CA SER A 6 -0.29 15.19 4.53
C SER A 6 -0.86 15.44 3.13
N ALA A 7 -0.88 16.70 2.64
CA ALA A 7 -1.54 17.05 1.38
C ALA A 7 -0.62 17.19 0.16
N ARG A 8 0.68 16.97 0.27
CA ARG A 8 1.62 17.25 -0.83
C ARG A 8 2.09 16.03 -1.65
N LEU A 9 1.66 14.83 -1.34
CA LEU A 9 2.04 13.61 -2.10
C LEU A 9 0.89 12.95 -2.90
N ALA A 10 -0.30 13.53 -2.92
CA ALA A 10 -1.45 12.97 -3.62
C ALA A 10 -1.77 13.75 -4.90
N ALA A 11 -0.85 13.84 -5.83
CA ALA A 11 -1.13 14.47 -7.12
C ALA A 11 -0.34 13.83 -8.26
N ALA A 12 -0.69 12.62 -8.61
CA ALA A 12 -0.34 12.07 -9.91
C ALA A 12 -1.45 11.12 -10.39
N VAL A 13 -2.18 11.58 -11.38
CA VAL A 13 -2.88 10.81 -12.41
C VAL A 13 -3.84 9.71 -11.93
N LEU A 14 -5.13 10.02 -11.89
CA LEU A 14 -6.22 9.04 -11.92
C LEU A 14 -6.13 8.18 -13.21
N TRP A 15 -5.67 6.93 -13.09
CA TRP A 15 -6.01 5.87 -14.02
C TRP A 15 -6.83 4.83 -13.28
N MET A 16 -8.06 4.62 -13.75
CA MET A 16 -8.99 3.63 -13.21
C MET A 16 -8.54 2.22 -13.59
N VAL A 17 -8.42 1.35 -12.59
CA VAL A 17 -8.45 -0.10 -12.80
C VAL A 17 -9.93 -0.52 -12.89
N PRO A 18 -10.35 -1.37 -13.81
CA PRO A 18 -11.75 -1.79 -13.90
C PRO A 18 -12.13 -2.67 -12.73
N GLY A 19 -12.87 -2.11 -11.77
CA GLY A 19 -13.55 -2.88 -10.74
C GLY A 19 -14.85 -3.46 -11.29
N LEU A 20 -15.00 -4.79 -11.25
CA LEU A 20 -16.27 -5.47 -11.52
C LEU A 20 -17.35 -4.91 -10.57
N ALA A 21 -18.34 -4.24 -11.15
CA ALA A 21 -19.54 -3.82 -10.45
C ALA A 21 -20.37 -5.06 -10.05
N ALA A 22 -20.25 -5.48 -8.79
CA ALA A 22 -21.20 -6.41 -8.21
C ALA A 22 -22.54 -5.68 -8.00
N GLY A 23 -23.61 -6.24 -8.60
CA GLY A 23 -24.93 -5.66 -8.58
C GLY A 23 -25.44 -5.43 -7.16
N ILE A 24 -25.69 -4.17 -6.84
CA ILE A 24 -26.45 -3.76 -5.67
C ILE A 24 -27.92 -3.75 -6.10
N SER A 25 -28.72 -4.63 -5.52
CA SER A 25 -30.20 -4.55 -5.62
C SER A 25 -30.65 -3.27 -4.92
N ALA A 26 -30.96 -2.25 -5.70
CA ALA A 26 -31.56 -1.03 -5.18
C ALA A 26 -33.03 -1.33 -4.78
N ALA A 27 -33.44 -0.89 -3.59
CA ALA A 27 -34.83 -0.90 -3.15
C ALA A 27 -35.69 -0.09 -4.15
N ALA A 28 -36.72 -0.70 -4.68
CA ALA A 28 -37.61 -0.13 -5.69
C ALA A 28 -38.24 1.21 -5.24
N GLY A 29 -37.89 2.28 -5.96
CA GLY A 29 -38.50 3.61 -5.90
C GLY A 29 -39.38 3.90 -7.12
N PRO A 30 -40.10 5.02 -7.17
CA PRO A 30 -41.09 5.30 -8.21
C PRO A 30 -40.46 5.31 -9.62
N ALA A 31 -41.16 4.81 -10.63
CA ALA A 31 -40.86 4.56 -12.03
C ALA A 31 -39.41 4.98 -12.45
N GLU A 32 -38.52 4.03 -12.47
CA GLU A 32 -37.09 4.26 -12.75
C GLU A 32 -36.91 4.86 -14.15
N LYS A 33 -36.36 6.04 -14.18
CA LYS A 33 -35.89 6.63 -15.43
C LYS A 33 -34.64 5.83 -15.83
N PRO A 34 -34.44 5.49 -17.10
CA PRO A 34 -33.33 4.64 -17.55
C PRO A 34 -31.97 5.29 -17.33
N TRP A 35 -31.92 6.61 -17.16
CA TRP A 35 -30.69 7.33 -16.82
C TRP A 35 -30.81 8.09 -15.49
N SER A 36 -29.68 8.18 -14.80
CA SER A 36 -29.53 9.02 -13.61
C SER A 36 -28.23 9.82 -13.69
N ALA A 37 -28.27 11.10 -13.31
CA ALA A 37 -27.11 11.96 -13.13
C ALA A 37 -26.95 12.26 -11.64
N VAL A 38 -25.94 11.73 -11.01
CA VAL A 38 -25.73 11.74 -9.57
C VAL A 38 -24.49 12.55 -9.23
N ILE A 39 -24.67 13.64 -8.48
CA ILE A 39 -23.56 14.49 -8.06
C ILE A 39 -22.98 13.93 -6.77
N SER A 40 -21.66 13.70 -6.74
CA SER A 40 -20.94 13.27 -5.57
C SER A 40 -21.11 14.25 -4.40
N PRO A 41 -21.31 13.76 -3.17
CA PRO A 41 -21.43 14.61 -1.99
C PRO A 41 -20.13 15.22 -1.52
N ASP A 42 -18.99 14.74 -2.02
CA ASP A 42 -17.66 15.25 -1.68
C ASP A 42 -17.35 16.59 -2.39
N ASN A 43 -16.21 17.17 -2.03
CA ASN A 43 -15.77 18.46 -2.59
C ASN A 43 -15.42 18.41 -4.08
N SER A 44 -15.31 17.21 -4.67
CA SER A 44 -15.01 17.04 -6.11
C SER A 44 -16.16 17.47 -7.01
N LEU A 45 -17.41 17.49 -6.54
CA LEU A 45 -18.62 17.74 -7.30
C LEU A 45 -18.75 16.88 -8.57
N ALA A 46 -18.06 15.76 -8.62
CA ALA A 46 -18.12 14.86 -9.77
C ALA A 46 -19.53 14.36 -9.99
N THR A 47 -19.98 14.38 -11.25
CA THR A 47 -21.30 13.88 -11.64
C THR A 47 -21.16 12.56 -12.36
N THR A 48 -21.64 11.48 -11.75
CA THR A 48 -21.68 10.16 -12.38
C THR A 48 -22.99 9.96 -13.10
N PHE A 49 -22.93 9.68 -14.39
CA PHE A 49 -24.07 9.31 -15.20
C PHE A 49 -24.22 7.79 -15.20
N LEU A 50 -25.36 7.32 -14.72
CA LEU A 50 -25.72 5.90 -14.65
C LEU A 50 -26.71 5.58 -15.76
N ALA A 51 -26.46 4.48 -16.48
CA ALA A 51 -27.41 3.86 -17.38
C ALA A 51 -27.84 2.51 -16.77
N GLU A 52 -29.13 2.27 -16.63
CA GLU A 52 -29.66 1.04 -15.99
C GLU A 52 -29.03 0.75 -14.61
N GLY A 53 -28.83 1.82 -13.82
CA GLY A 53 -28.23 1.73 -12.48
C GLY A 53 -26.72 1.48 -12.44
N LYS A 54 -26.03 1.39 -13.59
CA LYS A 54 -24.58 1.16 -13.68
C LYS A 54 -23.86 2.40 -14.22
N PRO A 55 -22.66 2.74 -13.74
CA PRO A 55 -21.86 3.85 -14.27
C PRO A 55 -21.65 3.69 -15.78
N ALA A 56 -21.82 4.79 -16.50
CA ALA A 56 -21.57 4.92 -17.94
C ALA A 56 -20.41 5.88 -18.22
N PHE A 57 -20.46 7.05 -17.64
CA PHE A 57 -19.41 8.06 -17.71
C PHE A 57 -19.52 9.03 -16.52
N GLN A 58 -18.45 9.77 -16.27
CA GLN A 58 -18.37 10.75 -15.20
C GLN A 58 -17.90 12.11 -15.75
N LEU A 59 -18.49 13.20 -15.26
CA LEU A 59 -18.01 14.57 -15.46
C LEU A 59 -17.44 15.07 -14.13
N SER A 60 -16.20 15.57 -14.16
CA SER A 60 -15.52 16.12 -12.98
C SER A 60 -14.83 17.45 -13.29
N LEU A 61 -14.50 18.23 -12.25
CA LEU A 61 -13.71 19.45 -12.34
C LEU A 61 -12.30 19.16 -11.85
N GLY A 62 -11.27 19.58 -12.61
CA GLY A 62 -9.86 19.40 -12.26
C GLY A 62 -9.03 20.60 -12.68
N GLY A 63 -7.87 20.81 -12.03
CA GLY A 63 -7.02 21.93 -12.38
C GLY A 63 -5.56 21.80 -11.98
N TRP A 64 -4.68 22.41 -12.76
CA TRP A 64 -3.24 22.46 -12.52
C TRP A 64 -2.73 23.89 -12.57
N GLY A 65 -1.97 24.26 -11.55
CA GLY A 65 -1.17 25.47 -11.51
C GLY A 65 0.04 25.40 -12.45
N PRO A 66 0.91 26.41 -12.44
CA PRO A 66 2.13 26.42 -13.24
C PRO A 66 2.97 25.15 -13.03
N GLN A 67 3.66 24.70 -14.08
CA GLN A 67 4.51 23.50 -14.08
C GLN A 67 3.75 22.21 -13.69
N TRP A 68 2.48 22.13 -14.05
CA TRP A 68 1.62 20.96 -13.76
C TRP A 68 1.41 20.67 -12.27
N ALA A 69 1.56 21.68 -11.41
CA ALA A 69 1.26 21.53 -10.00
C ALA A 69 -0.25 21.29 -9.81
N TRP A 70 -0.62 20.12 -9.30
CA TRP A 70 -2.02 19.80 -9.03
C TRP A 70 -2.60 20.74 -7.97
N ILE A 71 -3.77 21.29 -8.23
CA ILE A 71 -4.52 22.12 -7.29
C ILE A 71 -5.75 21.34 -6.84
N GLY A 72 -5.80 20.96 -5.58
CA GLY A 72 -6.99 20.35 -4.97
C GLY A 72 -8.12 21.38 -4.89
N LEU A 73 -9.26 21.05 -5.49
CA LEU A 73 -10.44 21.91 -5.49
C LEU A 73 -11.23 21.69 -4.18
N GLN A 74 -11.61 22.76 -3.53
CA GLN A 74 -12.50 22.75 -2.37
C GLN A 74 -13.79 23.45 -2.74
N SER A 75 -14.93 22.86 -2.39
CA SER A 75 -16.23 23.46 -2.65
C SER A 75 -17.00 23.67 -1.34
N ASP A 76 -17.70 24.81 -1.25
CA ASP A 76 -18.75 25.04 -0.27
C ASP A 76 -20.08 24.71 -0.96
N ARG A 77 -20.56 23.47 -0.76
CA ARG A 77 -21.74 22.94 -1.45
C ARG A 77 -23.02 23.53 -0.87
N ARG A 78 -23.76 24.24 -1.72
CA ARG A 78 -25.10 24.76 -1.39
C ARG A 78 -26.12 24.19 -2.38
N ALA A 79 -27.00 23.32 -1.92
CA ALA A 79 -28.07 22.76 -2.71
C ALA A 79 -29.35 23.60 -2.55
N ALA A 80 -29.79 24.29 -3.61
CA ALA A 80 -31.14 24.83 -3.72
C ALA A 80 -32.12 23.74 -4.20
N ALA A 81 -33.42 23.95 -4.09
CA ALA A 81 -34.46 22.95 -4.36
C ALA A 81 -34.36 22.25 -5.72
N GLU A 82 -33.93 22.96 -6.77
CA GLU A 82 -33.87 22.42 -8.15
C GLU A 82 -32.49 22.57 -8.81
N ARG A 83 -31.56 23.32 -8.20
CA ARG A 83 -30.25 23.62 -8.73
C ARG A 83 -29.19 23.48 -7.65
N LEU A 84 -28.11 22.73 -7.96
CA LEU A 84 -26.93 22.78 -7.14
C LEU A 84 -26.08 24.02 -7.49
N VAL A 85 -25.67 24.76 -6.48
CA VAL A 85 -24.72 25.89 -6.62
C VAL A 85 -23.59 25.70 -5.62
N ALA A 86 -22.34 25.75 -6.09
CA ALA A 86 -21.17 25.60 -5.24
C ALA A 86 -20.03 26.54 -5.66
N PRO A 87 -19.54 27.42 -4.76
CA PRO A 87 -18.26 28.09 -4.97
C PRO A 87 -17.12 27.05 -4.90
N VAL A 88 -16.20 27.13 -5.85
CA VAL A 88 -15.04 26.23 -5.97
C VAL A 88 -13.79 27.06 -6.28
N PRO A 89 -13.23 27.81 -5.32
CA PRO A 89 -12.08 28.66 -5.58
C PRO A 89 -10.85 27.84 -6.01
N PHE A 90 -10.27 28.22 -7.14
CA PHE A 90 -9.03 27.62 -7.64
C PHE A 90 -7.85 28.48 -7.17
N VAL A 91 -7.20 28.03 -6.07
CA VAL A 91 -6.17 28.79 -5.38
C VAL A 91 -4.79 28.38 -5.89
N VAL A 92 -4.20 29.16 -6.79
CA VAL A 92 -2.84 28.94 -7.30
C VAL A 92 -1.80 29.42 -6.27
N ASN A 93 -1.96 30.63 -5.76
CA ASN A 93 -1.13 31.18 -4.69
C ASN A 93 -1.89 32.24 -3.89
N ARG A 94 -2.36 31.86 -2.73
CA ARG A 94 -3.13 32.74 -1.84
C ARG A 94 -2.30 33.96 -1.35
N GLY A 95 -1.03 33.76 -1.03
CA GLY A 95 -0.13 34.82 -0.53
C GLY A 95 0.16 35.91 -1.58
N LYS A 96 0.03 35.60 -2.89
CA LYS A 96 0.16 36.55 -4.01
C LYS A 96 -1.19 37.01 -4.57
N GLY A 97 -2.31 36.59 -3.99
CA GLY A 97 -3.64 36.89 -4.47
C GLY A 97 -3.97 36.24 -5.82
N GLN A 98 -3.34 35.11 -6.14
CA GLN A 98 -3.56 34.34 -7.37
C GLN A 98 -4.64 33.29 -7.13
N VAL A 99 -5.89 33.78 -7.10
CA VAL A 99 -7.09 32.97 -6.91
C VAL A 99 -8.01 33.19 -8.10
N LEU A 100 -8.48 32.11 -8.72
CA LEU A 100 -9.55 32.11 -9.70
C LEU A 100 -10.83 31.63 -9.00
N ASP A 101 -11.78 32.52 -8.80
CA ASP A 101 -13.07 32.18 -8.24
C ASP A 101 -13.91 31.44 -9.28
N VAL A 102 -14.36 30.26 -8.98
CA VAL A 102 -15.25 29.47 -9.83
C VAL A 102 -16.55 29.25 -9.08
N THR A 103 -17.69 29.60 -9.69
CA THR A 103 -19.01 29.20 -9.23
C THR A 103 -19.50 28.08 -10.14
N TYR A 104 -19.61 26.88 -9.57
CA TYR A 104 -20.18 25.72 -10.24
C TYR A 104 -21.68 25.66 -10.01
N GLN A 105 -22.44 25.39 -11.08
CA GLN A 105 -23.88 25.19 -11.01
C GLN A 105 -24.26 23.95 -11.82
N ALA A 106 -25.23 23.16 -11.32
CA ALA A 106 -25.76 22.00 -12.03
C ALA A 106 -27.27 21.86 -11.81
N TRP A 107 -28.02 21.55 -12.89
CA TRP A 107 -29.48 21.34 -12.84
C TRP A 107 -29.97 20.53 -14.06
N SER A 108 -31.16 19.97 -13.97
CA SER A 108 -31.87 19.40 -15.11
C SER A 108 -32.71 20.51 -15.79
N SER A 109 -32.46 20.77 -17.08
CA SER A 109 -33.14 21.81 -17.88
C SER A 109 -34.34 21.25 -18.64
N ALA A 110 -34.32 19.94 -18.96
CA ALA A 110 -35.37 19.24 -19.67
C ALA A 110 -35.33 17.74 -19.28
N PRO A 111 -36.36 16.95 -19.62
CA PRO A 111 -36.45 15.56 -19.24
C PRO A 111 -35.22 14.69 -19.61
N ARG A 112 -34.47 15.09 -20.65
CA ARG A 112 -33.28 14.36 -21.12
C ARG A 112 -31.99 15.17 -20.99
N GLU A 113 -32.02 16.34 -20.30
CA GLU A 113 -30.90 17.27 -20.26
C GLU A 113 -30.44 17.57 -18.85
N VAL A 114 -29.12 17.61 -18.69
CA VAL A 114 -28.42 18.12 -17.50
C VAL A 114 -27.48 19.23 -17.93
N CYS A 115 -27.59 20.36 -17.28
CA CYS A 115 -26.76 21.56 -17.52
C CYS A 115 -25.73 21.72 -16.40
N PHE A 116 -24.54 22.12 -16.80
CA PHE A 116 -23.45 22.53 -15.92
C PHE A 116 -23.00 23.93 -16.35
N GLN A 117 -22.85 24.84 -15.42
CA GLN A 117 -22.33 26.16 -15.66
C GLN A 117 -21.14 26.43 -14.75
N TYR A 118 -20.10 27.01 -15.35
CA TYR A 118 -18.86 27.37 -14.66
C TYR A 118 -18.68 28.88 -14.86
N ASP A 119 -18.92 29.67 -13.83
CA ASP A 119 -18.71 31.13 -13.83
C ASP A 119 -17.36 31.40 -13.17
N LEU A 120 -16.39 31.84 -13.95
CA LEU A 120 -15.01 32.11 -13.56
C LEU A 120 -14.81 33.63 -13.39
N ARG A 121 -14.16 34.03 -12.29
CA ARG A 121 -13.83 35.45 -12.03
C ARG A 121 -12.45 35.55 -11.36
N ALA A 122 -11.65 36.50 -11.78
CA ALA A 122 -10.41 36.87 -11.12
C ALA A 122 -10.24 38.40 -11.09
N GLU A 123 -9.75 38.92 -9.96
CA GLU A 123 -9.42 40.35 -9.81
C GLU A 123 -8.03 40.67 -10.37
N LYS A 124 -7.17 39.71 -10.48
CA LYS A 124 -5.80 39.78 -11.01
C LYS A 124 -5.55 38.64 -11.98
N ASP A 125 -4.51 38.77 -12.80
CA ASP A 125 -4.06 37.69 -13.67
C ASP A 125 -3.67 36.47 -12.83
N VAL A 126 -4.23 35.30 -13.19
CA VAL A 126 -3.96 34.03 -12.49
C VAL A 126 -3.21 33.10 -13.45
N PRO A 127 -1.90 32.85 -13.24
CA PRO A 127 -1.15 31.91 -14.04
C PRO A 127 -1.57 30.48 -13.66
N LEU A 128 -1.90 29.65 -14.64
CA LEU A 128 -2.29 28.24 -14.47
C LEU A 128 -1.84 27.44 -15.68
N THR A 129 -1.68 26.14 -15.54
CA THR A 129 -1.50 25.27 -16.71
C THR A 129 -2.86 25.05 -17.36
N MET A 130 -3.85 24.55 -16.62
CA MET A 130 -5.24 24.44 -17.09
C MET A 130 -6.23 24.24 -15.93
N LEU A 131 -7.47 24.68 -16.15
CA LEU A 131 -8.67 24.31 -15.41
C LEU A 131 -9.64 23.66 -16.40
N ILE A 132 -10.10 22.46 -16.12
CA ILE A 132 -10.88 21.64 -17.05
C ILE A 132 -12.16 21.08 -16.43
N ALA A 133 -13.18 20.89 -17.26
CA ALA A 133 -14.21 19.91 -17.05
C ALA A 133 -13.79 18.62 -17.80
N SER A 134 -13.57 17.53 -17.06
CA SER A 134 -13.14 16.24 -17.61
C SER A 134 -14.32 15.28 -17.72
N LEU A 135 -14.52 14.68 -18.89
CA LEU A 135 -15.48 13.62 -19.12
C LEU A 135 -14.75 12.30 -19.36
N ALA A 136 -14.85 11.41 -18.41
CA ALA A 136 -14.26 10.06 -18.45
C ALA A 136 -15.34 9.01 -18.68
N VAL A 137 -15.14 8.14 -19.68
CA VAL A 137 -16.04 7.01 -19.96
C VAL A 137 -15.60 5.83 -19.10
N GLU A 138 -16.58 5.16 -18.48
CA GLU A 138 -16.31 3.94 -17.69
C GLU A 138 -15.63 2.88 -18.58
N PRO A 139 -14.48 2.30 -18.17
CA PRO A 139 -13.72 1.37 -19.00
C PRO A 139 -14.55 0.20 -19.54
N ALA A 140 -15.45 -0.36 -18.72
CA ALA A 140 -16.35 -1.44 -19.14
C ALA A 140 -17.37 -1.01 -20.23
N ARG A 141 -17.56 0.30 -20.44
CA ARG A 141 -18.44 0.93 -21.43
C ARG A 141 -17.70 1.66 -22.54
N ALA A 142 -16.36 1.69 -22.49
CA ALA A 142 -15.51 2.44 -23.43
C ALA A 142 -15.40 1.75 -24.81
N GLN A 143 -16.56 1.48 -25.44
CA GLN A 143 -16.70 0.95 -26.79
C GLN A 143 -17.60 1.89 -27.61
N GLY A 144 -17.06 2.40 -28.72
CA GLY A 144 -17.76 3.33 -29.59
C GLY A 144 -16.84 4.44 -30.09
N GLN A 145 -17.40 5.65 -30.23
CA GLN A 145 -16.64 6.81 -30.72
C GLN A 145 -17.12 8.11 -30.09
N LEU A 146 -16.23 9.11 -30.13
CA LEU A 146 -16.49 10.52 -29.83
C LEU A 146 -16.38 11.30 -31.14
N VAL A 147 -17.45 11.96 -31.56
CA VAL A 147 -17.46 12.87 -32.71
C VAL A 147 -17.57 14.29 -32.22
N MET A 148 -16.59 15.12 -32.50
CA MET A 148 -16.56 16.53 -32.10
C MET A 148 -16.84 17.44 -33.32
N THR A 149 -17.76 18.41 -33.19
CA THR A 149 -18.03 19.46 -34.16
C THR A 149 -17.41 20.74 -33.62
N HIS A 150 -16.48 21.28 -34.39
CA HIS A 150 -15.72 22.46 -34.05
C HIS A 150 -16.48 23.75 -34.29
N ALA A 151 -15.99 24.88 -33.78
CA ALA A 151 -16.62 26.20 -33.98
C ALA A 151 -16.68 26.64 -35.44
N ASP A 152 -15.77 26.13 -36.30
CA ASP A 152 -15.74 26.35 -37.74
C ASP A 152 -16.69 25.42 -38.53
N GLY A 153 -17.45 24.56 -37.87
CA GLY A 153 -18.40 23.62 -38.45
C GLY A 153 -17.79 22.30 -38.93
N LYS A 154 -16.47 22.16 -38.92
CA LYS A 154 -15.82 20.88 -39.22
C LYS A 154 -16.01 19.88 -38.11
N SER A 155 -15.81 18.60 -38.42
CA SER A 155 -15.90 17.50 -37.43
C SER A 155 -14.65 16.66 -37.41
N SER A 156 -14.33 16.14 -36.21
CA SER A 156 -13.30 15.13 -35.98
C SER A 156 -13.86 13.95 -35.19
N SER A 157 -13.30 12.75 -35.39
CA SER A 157 -13.78 11.53 -34.74
C SER A 157 -12.66 10.78 -34.03
N TRP A 158 -12.95 10.27 -32.85
CA TRP A 158 -12.03 9.57 -31.95
C TRP A 158 -12.65 8.25 -31.52
N LYS A 159 -11.88 7.14 -31.63
CA LYS A 159 -12.33 5.83 -31.10
C LYS A 159 -12.20 5.80 -29.57
N LEU A 160 -13.09 5.07 -28.93
CA LEU A 160 -12.98 4.73 -27.52
C LEU A 160 -12.16 3.44 -27.32
N PRO A 161 -11.30 3.37 -26.26
CA PRO A 161 -10.94 4.45 -25.33
C PRO A 161 -10.17 5.58 -26.01
N LEU A 162 -10.32 6.81 -25.49
CA LEU A 162 -9.74 8.02 -26.10
C LEU A 162 -8.21 8.01 -26.02
N GLY A 163 -7.56 8.14 -27.16
CA GLY A 163 -6.11 8.36 -27.25
C GLY A 163 -5.72 9.81 -26.94
N ARG A 164 -4.42 10.09 -27.03
CA ARG A 164 -3.85 11.43 -26.79
C ARG A 164 -4.02 12.34 -28.01
N GLY A 165 -4.45 13.60 -27.78
CA GLY A 165 -4.51 14.61 -28.83
C GLY A 165 -5.20 15.89 -28.41
N LEU A 166 -5.07 16.92 -29.28
CA LEU A 166 -5.70 18.24 -29.13
C LEU A 166 -6.80 18.43 -30.19
N ALA A 167 -7.87 19.08 -29.80
CA ALA A 167 -8.94 19.51 -30.71
C ALA A 167 -9.13 21.02 -30.64
N PRO A 168 -9.30 21.72 -31.83
CA PRO A 168 -9.65 23.14 -31.87
C PRO A 168 -10.99 23.37 -31.16
N PRO A 169 -11.40 24.65 -30.94
CA PRO A 169 -12.59 24.93 -30.16
C PRO A 169 -13.80 24.11 -30.60
N VAL A 170 -14.32 23.32 -29.69
CA VAL A 170 -15.47 22.41 -29.88
C VAL A 170 -16.74 23.10 -29.45
N ALA A 171 -17.74 23.14 -30.33
CA ALA A 171 -19.08 23.62 -30.03
C ALA A 171 -20.02 22.48 -29.59
N LYS A 172 -19.88 21.30 -30.20
CA LYS A 172 -20.69 20.14 -29.87
C LYS A 172 -19.82 18.87 -29.90
N ALA A 173 -20.12 17.91 -29.01
CA ALA A 173 -19.52 16.59 -29.05
C ALA A 173 -20.63 15.54 -28.93
N ALA A 174 -20.54 14.47 -29.71
CA ALA A 174 -21.44 13.33 -29.65
C ALA A 174 -20.65 12.11 -29.21
N LEU A 175 -20.93 11.61 -28.02
CA LEU A 175 -20.37 10.38 -27.46
C LEU A 175 -21.32 9.23 -27.80
N GLU A 176 -20.89 8.36 -28.71
CA GLU A 176 -21.65 7.19 -29.15
C GLU A 176 -21.16 5.95 -28.35
N LEU A 177 -21.96 5.54 -27.38
CA LEU A 177 -21.66 4.40 -26.51
C LEU A 177 -22.40 3.15 -27.02
N ARG A 178 -21.67 2.08 -27.28
CA ARG A 178 -22.24 0.83 -27.78
C ARG A 178 -23.27 0.26 -26.79
N GLY A 179 -24.50 0.06 -27.25
CA GLY A 179 -25.63 -0.46 -26.46
C GLY A 179 -26.30 0.55 -25.53
N LEU A 180 -25.80 1.80 -25.44
CA LEU A 180 -26.38 2.83 -24.58
C LEU A 180 -26.92 4.05 -25.40
N GLY A 181 -26.59 4.13 -26.69
CA GLY A 181 -27.04 5.21 -27.56
C GLY A 181 -26.09 6.40 -27.61
N ARG A 182 -26.63 7.55 -28.05
CA ARG A 182 -25.86 8.76 -28.32
C ARG A 182 -26.09 9.80 -27.24
N VAL A 183 -25.01 10.20 -26.55
CA VAL A 183 -24.99 11.31 -25.60
C VAL A 183 -24.45 12.55 -26.31
N LEU A 184 -25.18 13.66 -26.28
CA LEU A 184 -24.79 14.89 -26.94
C LEU A 184 -24.32 15.92 -25.91
N LEU A 185 -23.15 16.51 -26.12
CA LEU A 185 -22.59 17.60 -25.34
C LEU A 185 -22.68 18.88 -26.19
N THR A 186 -23.13 19.98 -25.60
CA THR A 186 -23.13 21.34 -26.25
C THR A 186 -22.38 22.27 -25.33
N LEU A 187 -21.41 23.00 -25.89
CA LEU A 187 -20.54 23.95 -25.19
C LEU A 187 -20.89 25.39 -25.63
N ASP A 188 -21.13 26.26 -24.68
CA ASP A 188 -21.42 27.67 -24.90
C ASP A 188 -20.63 28.55 -23.91
N PRO A 189 -19.65 29.30 -24.38
CA PRO A 189 -19.09 29.36 -25.75
C PRO A 189 -18.31 28.05 -26.09
N PRO A 190 -17.97 27.83 -27.37
CA PRO A 190 -17.08 26.77 -27.81
C PRO A 190 -15.75 26.81 -27.03
N CYS A 191 -15.23 25.66 -26.64
CA CYS A 191 -14.02 25.50 -25.81
C CYS A 191 -12.96 24.64 -26.52
N ASP A 192 -11.70 24.99 -26.32
CA ASP A 192 -10.58 24.08 -26.63
C ASP A 192 -10.72 22.76 -25.85
N CYS A 193 -10.41 21.66 -26.51
CA CYS A 193 -10.49 20.34 -25.92
C CYS A 193 -9.21 19.57 -26.16
N SER A 194 -8.92 18.64 -25.22
CA SER A 194 -7.88 17.64 -25.41
C SER A 194 -8.39 16.27 -24.98
N CYS A 195 -7.77 15.23 -25.51
CA CYS A 195 -8.04 13.85 -25.12
C CYS A 195 -6.75 13.25 -24.53
N ASP A 196 -6.86 12.51 -23.42
CA ASP A 196 -5.79 11.74 -22.82
C ASP A 196 -6.40 10.68 -21.88
N GLY A 197 -7.12 9.72 -22.49
CA GLY A 197 -7.97 8.76 -21.77
C GLY A 197 -9.36 9.31 -21.44
N ASP A 198 -9.48 10.62 -21.23
CA ASP A 198 -10.69 11.39 -20.99
C ASP A 198 -10.84 12.51 -22.04
N LEU A 199 -12.04 13.11 -22.14
CA LEU A 199 -12.26 14.36 -22.87
C LEU A 199 -12.11 15.52 -21.90
N ARG A 200 -11.10 16.35 -22.07
CA ARG A 200 -10.80 17.52 -21.26
C ARG A 200 -11.30 18.78 -21.96
N ILE A 201 -12.32 19.42 -21.42
CA ILE A 201 -12.89 20.69 -21.87
C ILE A 201 -12.19 21.81 -21.11
N MET A 202 -11.46 22.68 -21.82
CA MET A 202 -10.64 23.72 -21.19
C MET A 202 -11.50 24.91 -20.80
N LEU A 203 -11.76 25.06 -19.51
CA LEU A 203 -12.45 26.22 -18.94
C LEU A 203 -11.53 27.43 -18.88
N ALA A 204 -10.25 27.23 -18.60
CA ALA A 204 -9.17 28.20 -18.66
C ALA A 204 -7.83 27.49 -18.91
N ALA A 205 -6.88 28.13 -19.59
CA ALA A 205 -5.52 27.65 -19.85
C ALA A 205 -4.50 28.80 -19.82
N GLU A 206 -3.22 28.46 -19.51
CA GLU A 206 -2.06 29.35 -19.42
C GLU A 206 -2.21 30.46 -18.37
N THR A 207 -2.76 31.60 -18.71
CA THR A 207 -3.03 32.70 -17.78
C THR A 207 -4.46 33.20 -17.96
N PHE A 208 -5.26 32.99 -16.89
CA PHE A 208 -6.58 33.62 -16.84
C PHE A 208 -6.42 35.12 -16.54
N LYS A 209 -6.81 35.97 -17.49
CA LYS A 209 -6.74 37.43 -17.34
C LYS A 209 -7.78 37.94 -16.34
N ALA A 210 -7.45 39.01 -15.61
CA ALA A 210 -8.40 39.66 -14.72
C ALA A 210 -9.71 39.96 -15.46
N GLY A 211 -10.84 39.59 -14.86
CA GLY A 211 -12.16 39.67 -15.45
C GLY A 211 -13.07 38.49 -15.14
N ALA A 212 -14.06 38.29 -16.00
CA ALA A 212 -15.03 37.19 -15.84
C ALA A 212 -15.24 36.44 -17.17
N ARG A 213 -15.52 35.13 -17.04
CA ARG A 213 -15.90 34.24 -18.15
C ARG A 213 -16.91 33.22 -17.64
N SER A 214 -17.93 32.95 -18.46
CA SER A 214 -18.90 31.86 -18.17
C SER A 214 -18.80 30.80 -19.26
N VAL A 215 -18.87 29.53 -18.86
CA VAL A 215 -18.94 28.40 -19.78
C VAL A 215 -20.09 27.50 -19.33
N LYS A 216 -21.03 27.26 -20.27
CA LYS A 216 -22.15 26.33 -20.05
C LYS A 216 -21.94 25.06 -20.86
N LEU A 217 -22.05 23.91 -20.19
CA LEU A 217 -22.07 22.57 -20.78
C LEU A 217 -23.47 21.99 -20.63
N THR A 218 -24.12 21.63 -21.73
CA THR A 218 -25.40 20.90 -21.72
C THR A 218 -25.15 19.47 -22.17
N ILE A 219 -25.54 18.48 -21.36
CA ILE A 219 -25.48 17.04 -21.69
C ILE A 219 -26.91 16.57 -21.97
N THR A 220 -27.18 16.16 -23.23
CA THR A 220 -28.46 15.56 -23.64
C THR A 220 -28.27 14.05 -23.75
N LEU A 221 -29.10 13.29 -23.02
CA LEU A 221 -29.05 11.85 -22.95
C LEU A 221 -30.03 11.19 -23.94
N PRO A 222 -29.80 9.92 -24.32
CA PRO A 222 -30.70 9.20 -25.22
C PRO A 222 -32.13 9.13 -24.70
N GLU A 223 -32.29 9.04 -23.38
CA GLU A 223 -33.57 8.87 -22.70
C GLU A 223 -33.71 9.81 -21.50
N ALA A 224 -34.85 9.74 -20.80
CA ALA A 224 -35.11 10.61 -19.64
C ALA A 224 -34.12 10.34 -18.49
N VAL A 225 -33.66 11.43 -17.84
CA VAL A 225 -32.68 11.40 -16.76
C VAL A 225 -33.28 11.82 -15.42
N ALA A 226 -32.97 11.09 -14.35
CA ALA A 226 -33.19 11.55 -12.97
C ALA A 226 -31.96 12.36 -12.52
N PHE A 227 -32.14 13.65 -12.25
CA PHE A 227 -31.08 14.49 -11.68
C PHE A 227 -31.09 14.36 -10.15
N LEU A 228 -30.00 13.83 -9.59
CA LEU A 228 -29.83 13.51 -8.17
C LEU A 228 -28.68 14.35 -7.58
N GLY A 229 -28.92 15.63 -7.40
CA GLY A 229 -27.96 16.61 -6.89
C GLY A 229 -28.42 17.39 -5.66
N ARG A 230 -29.70 17.23 -5.26
CA ARG A 230 -30.28 17.96 -4.16
C ARG A 230 -29.97 17.32 -2.80
N GLN A 231 -30.10 18.09 -1.71
CA GLN A 231 -29.83 17.60 -0.35
C GLN A 231 -30.70 16.38 0.04
N ALA A 232 -31.97 16.37 -0.39
CA ALA A 232 -32.90 15.25 -0.14
C ALA A 232 -32.44 13.98 -0.87
N ASP A 233 -31.89 14.08 -2.09
CA ASP A 233 -31.37 12.95 -2.85
C ASP A 233 -30.14 12.36 -2.17
N LEU A 234 -29.26 13.20 -1.62
CA LEU A 234 -28.07 12.75 -0.88
C LEU A 234 -28.45 11.95 0.35
N LYS A 235 -29.42 12.45 1.14
CA LYS A 235 -29.89 11.75 2.33
C LYS A 235 -30.47 10.38 1.99
N ARG A 236 -31.22 10.27 0.89
CA ARG A 236 -31.79 9.01 0.41
C ARG A 236 -30.73 8.00 -0.06
N LEU A 237 -29.65 8.49 -0.65
CA LEU A 237 -28.55 7.69 -1.20
C LEU A 237 -27.44 7.40 -0.16
N THR A 238 -27.54 7.99 1.04
CA THR A 238 -26.63 7.68 2.15
C THR A 238 -27.07 6.39 2.84
N GLN A 239 -26.12 5.49 3.02
CA GLN A 239 -26.33 4.20 3.69
C GLN A 239 -25.41 4.08 4.90
N THR A 240 -25.84 3.33 5.91
CA THR A 240 -25.01 2.91 7.04
C THR A 240 -24.51 1.48 6.83
N ILE A 241 -23.30 1.19 7.32
CA ILE A 241 -22.71 -0.15 7.21
C ILE A 241 -23.20 -1.06 8.33
N ALA A 242 -23.13 -0.59 9.59
CA ALA A 242 -23.52 -1.39 10.74
C ALA A 242 -25.02 -1.66 10.73
N GLY A 243 -25.39 -2.93 10.60
CA GLY A 243 -26.76 -3.42 10.75
C GLY A 243 -27.17 -3.51 12.22
N PRO A 244 -28.45 -3.75 12.49
CA PRO A 244 -28.97 -3.77 13.87
C PRO A 244 -28.45 -4.94 14.73
N ASP A 245 -27.93 -5.99 14.11
CA ASP A 245 -27.33 -7.16 14.76
C ASP A 245 -25.84 -7.02 15.04
N TRP A 246 -25.17 -6.00 14.47
CA TRP A 246 -23.77 -5.70 14.76
C TRP A 246 -23.59 -5.39 16.24
N PHE A 247 -22.40 -5.66 16.76
CA PHE A 247 -22.14 -5.47 18.19
C PHE A 247 -20.86 -4.64 18.40
N ALA A 248 -20.83 -3.92 19.51
CA ALA A 248 -19.71 -3.09 19.90
C ALA A 248 -18.52 -3.95 20.35
N PHE A 249 -17.36 -3.67 19.81
CA PHE A 249 -16.09 -4.22 20.29
C PHE A 249 -15.60 -3.41 21.51
N ARG A 250 -15.40 -4.09 22.63
CA ARG A 250 -15.04 -3.45 23.91
C ARG A 250 -14.08 -4.35 24.69
N PRO A 251 -12.78 -4.38 24.34
CA PRO A 251 -11.79 -5.03 25.17
C PRO A 251 -11.60 -4.27 26.48
N SER A 252 -11.11 -4.93 27.51
CA SER A 252 -10.82 -4.33 28.81
C SER A 252 -9.37 -3.85 28.94
N ASP A 253 -8.58 -3.96 27.87
CA ASP A 253 -7.13 -3.69 27.85
C ASP A 253 -6.31 -4.56 28.83
N ASP A 254 -6.82 -5.72 29.20
CA ASP A 254 -6.11 -6.65 30.05
C ASP A 254 -5.01 -7.38 29.26
N THR A 255 -3.76 -7.26 29.71
CA THR A 255 -2.59 -7.94 29.15
C THR A 255 -2.26 -9.26 29.86
N GLY A 256 -3.06 -9.67 30.85
CA GLY A 256 -2.86 -10.91 31.62
C GLY A 256 -3.16 -12.18 30.81
N PRO A 257 -2.92 -13.36 31.42
CA PRO A 257 -3.12 -14.64 30.77
C PRO A 257 -4.56 -14.85 30.29
N SER A 258 -4.71 -15.34 29.08
CA SER A 258 -6.01 -15.67 28.47
C SER A 258 -5.86 -16.75 27.41
N VAL A 259 -6.96 -17.28 26.89
CA VAL A 259 -6.93 -18.30 25.83
C VAL A 259 -6.26 -17.80 24.54
N ILE A 260 -6.42 -16.51 24.24
CA ILE A 260 -5.76 -15.90 23.07
C ILE A 260 -4.29 -15.54 23.34
N GLY A 261 -3.86 -15.49 24.62
CA GLY A 261 -2.51 -15.09 25.00
C GLY A 261 -1.41 -15.91 24.31
N MET A 262 -0.34 -15.23 23.93
CA MET A 262 0.79 -15.80 23.20
C MET A 262 2.14 -15.68 23.93
N ASN A 263 2.13 -15.17 25.16
CA ASN A 263 3.35 -14.92 25.93
C ASN A 263 4.25 -16.18 26.08
N ASP A 264 3.65 -17.36 26.22
CA ASP A 264 4.33 -18.65 26.30
C ASP A 264 4.82 -19.20 24.94
N TRP A 265 4.42 -18.55 23.85
CA TRP A 265 4.88 -18.87 22.49
C TRP A 265 6.10 -18.06 22.08
N LEU A 266 6.33 -16.91 22.72
CA LEU A 266 7.47 -16.06 22.45
C LEU A 266 8.71 -16.50 23.24
N ASP A 267 9.86 -16.36 22.61
CA ASP A 267 11.13 -16.76 23.21
C ASP A 267 11.70 -15.64 24.10
N ALA A 268 11.08 -15.40 25.26
CA ALA A 268 11.52 -14.38 26.22
C ALA A 268 12.74 -14.82 27.05
N PRO A 269 13.74 -13.93 27.30
CA PRO A 269 13.88 -12.62 26.67
C PRO A 269 14.30 -12.73 25.21
N ALA A 270 13.93 -11.76 24.38
CA ALA A 270 14.44 -11.67 23.00
C ALA A 270 15.98 -11.65 23.03
N GLY A 271 16.60 -12.40 22.10
CA GLY A 271 18.03 -12.57 22.08
C GLY A 271 18.58 -13.72 22.92
N LYS A 272 17.74 -14.54 23.58
CA LYS A 272 18.22 -15.72 24.31
C LYS A 272 18.89 -16.77 23.42
N HIS A 273 18.62 -16.75 22.13
CA HIS A 273 19.23 -17.59 21.08
C HIS A 273 20.39 -16.89 20.35
N GLY A 274 20.86 -15.75 20.88
CA GLY A 274 21.81 -14.87 20.22
C GLY A 274 21.16 -13.91 19.23
N GLY A 275 21.98 -13.17 18.49
CA GLY A 275 21.52 -12.20 17.48
C GLY A 275 20.99 -12.86 16.22
N VAL A 276 20.21 -12.12 15.45
CA VAL A 276 19.68 -12.56 14.16
C VAL A 276 20.76 -12.50 13.09
N ARG A 277 20.82 -13.52 12.23
CA ARG A 277 21.74 -13.64 11.09
C ARG A 277 20.98 -13.93 9.81
N THR A 278 21.49 -13.42 8.70
CA THR A 278 21.07 -13.81 7.35
C THR A 278 21.79 -15.09 6.95
N VAL A 279 21.05 -16.17 6.66
CA VAL A 279 21.59 -17.46 6.24
C VAL A 279 20.82 -17.95 5.01
N GLY A 280 21.45 -17.87 3.83
CA GLY A 280 20.78 -18.19 2.58
C GLY A 280 19.60 -17.26 2.34
N ASP A 281 18.42 -17.85 2.12
CA ASP A 281 17.15 -17.16 1.88
C ASP A 281 16.29 -16.98 3.16
N GLY A 282 16.90 -17.07 4.37
CA GLY A 282 16.14 -16.93 5.60
C GLY A 282 16.92 -16.29 6.75
N PHE A 283 16.22 -16.12 7.89
CA PHE A 283 16.82 -15.71 9.15
C PHE A 283 17.04 -16.88 10.08
N GLN A 284 18.18 -16.86 10.78
CA GLN A 284 18.50 -17.77 11.88
C GLN A 284 19.07 -16.98 13.05
N PHE A 285 18.88 -17.48 14.25
CA PHE A 285 19.63 -17.03 15.41
C PHE A 285 21.06 -17.59 15.40
N GLU A 286 21.92 -17.08 16.27
CA GLU A 286 23.32 -17.54 16.37
C GLU A 286 23.43 -19.02 16.77
N ASP A 287 22.44 -19.58 17.47
CA ASP A 287 22.38 -21.00 17.79
C ASP A 287 21.86 -21.89 16.64
N GLY A 288 21.54 -21.29 15.49
CA GLY A 288 21.06 -21.99 14.29
C GLY A 288 19.55 -22.18 14.21
N ALA A 289 18.78 -21.78 15.22
CA ALA A 289 17.32 -21.87 15.18
C ALA A 289 16.76 -20.87 14.15
N ALA A 290 15.90 -21.36 13.25
CA ALA A 290 15.23 -20.51 12.26
C ALA A 290 14.18 -19.59 12.92
N VAL A 291 14.05 -18.38 12.42
CA VAL A 291 13.09 -17.40 12.94
C VAL A 291 12.34 -16.70 11.82
N LYS A 292 11.05 -16.41 12.07
CA LYS A 292 10.21 -15.53 11.26
C LYS A 292 9.64 -14.43 12.16
N PHE A 293 9.56 -13.20 11.59
CA PHE A 293 9.00 -12.07 12.31
C PHE A 293 7.57 -11.78 11.84
N TRP A 294 6.65 -11.79 12.80
CA TRP A 294 5.27 -11.39 12.67
C TRP A 294 5.05 -10.15 13.53
N GLY A 295 4.91 -9.00 12.92
CA GLY A 295 5.06 -7.75 13.63
C GLY A 295 4.20 -6.61 13.13
N VAL A 296 4.45 -5.46 13.75
CA VAL A 296 3.81 -4.17 13.45
C VAL A 296 4.84 -3.06 13.42
N ASN A 297 4.49 -1.94 12.79
CA ASN A 297 5.26 -0.70 12.88
C ASN A 297 4.80 0.16 14.05
N LEU A 298 5.76 0.83 14.68
CA LEU A 298 5.54 1.99 15.55
C LEU A 298 6.31 3.18 14.96
N ALA A 299 5.64 4.30 14.70
CA ALA A 299 6.26 5.41 14.02
C ALA A 299 6.28 6.68 14.87
N TYR A 300 7.31 7.50 14.64
CA TYR A 300 7.63 8.74 15.35
C TYR A 300 8.07 8.55 16.82
N GLY A 301 8.67 9.58 17.40
CA GLY A 301 9.25 9.55 18.75
C GLY A 301 8.28 9.14 19.84
N GLY A 302 7.02 9.61 19.78
CA GLY A 302 6.02 9.27 20.78
C GLY A 302 5.64 7.78 20.82
N ASN A 303 5.75 7.04 19.69
CA ASN A 303 5.49 5.61 19.64
C ASN A 303 6.76 4.76 19.78
N CYS A 304 7.90 5.25 19.27
CA CYS A 304 9.16 4.51 19.34
C CYS A 304 9.87 4.68 20.69
N ALA A 305 9.59 5.79 21.38
CA ALA A 305 10.14 6.12 22.70
C ALA A 305 9.01 6.64 23.61
N PRO A 306 8.01 5.80 23.92
CA PRO A 306 6.86 6.21 24.73
C PRO A 306 7.25 6.41 26.20
N GLU A 307 6.38 7.08 26.94
CA GLU A 307 6.49 7.15 28.40
C GLU A 307 6.58 5.76 29.04
N LYS A 308 7.37 5.60 30.11
CA LYS A 308 7.72 4.28 30.68
C LYS A 308 6.51 3.39 30.99
N LYS A 309 5.43 3.98 31.57
CA LYS A 309 4.20 3.24 31.83
C LYS A 309 3.52 2.72 30.54
N THR A 310 3.55 3.53 29.49
CA THR A 310 3.03 3.17 28.17
C THR A 310 3.92 2.11 27.51
N ALA A 311 5.24 2.20 27.69
CA ALA A 311 6.20 1.20 27.22
C ALA A 311 5.93 -0.19 27.82
N ASP A 312 5.70 -0.24 29.14
CA ASP A 312 5.36 -1.49 29.87
C ASP A 312 4.10 -2.16 29.29
N PHE A 313 3.03 -1.37 29.16
CA PHE A 313 1.76 -1.86 28.62
C PHE A 313 1.90 -2.29 27.15
N THR A 314 2.54 -1.48 26.32
CA THR A 314 2.70 -1.76 24.89
C THR A 314 3.50 -3.04 24.66
N ALA A 315 4.62 -3.23 25.36
CA ALA A 315 5.41 -4.46 25.25
C ALA A 315 4.61 -5.71 25.68
N ALA A 316 3.87 -5.64 26.79
CA ALA A 316 3.01 -6.73 27.25
C ALA A 316 1.85 -7.03 26.27
N ARG A 317 1.24 -5.99 25.70
CA ARG A 317 0.22 -6.13 24.65
C ARG A 317 0.78 -6.82 23.41
N MET A 318 1.96 -6.41 22.91
CA MET A 318 2.60 -7.03 21.75
C MET A 318 2.76 -8.54 21.97
N ALA A 319 3.28 -8.93 23.14
CA ALA A 319 3.45 -10.33 23.48
C ALA A 319 2.11 -11.09 23.56
N LYS A 320 1.07 -10.51 24.17
CA LYS A 320 -0.26 -11.12 24.27
C LYS A 320 -0.86 -11.46 22.90
N TYR A 321 -0.68 -10.58 21.91
CA TYR A 321 -1.19 -10.80 20.55
C TYR A 321 -0.22 -11.56 19.63
N GLY A 322 0.89 -12.07 20.15
CA GLY A 322 1.84 -12.89 19.41
C GLY A 322 2.72 -12.11 18.45
N ILE A 323 2.89 -10.82 18.69
CA ILE A 323 3.84 -9.98 17.96
C ILE A 323 5.23 -10.25 18.50
N ASN A 324 6.15 -10.80 17.68
CA ASN A 324 7.53 -11.04 18.05
C ASN A 324 8.52 -10.06 17.45
N GLY A 325 8.05 -9.09 16.69
CA GLY A 325 8.90 -8.07 16.08
C GLY A 325 8.19 -6.71 15.97
N VAL A 326 8.92 -5.62 16.21
CA VAL A 326 8.43 -4.25 16.04
C VAL A 326 9.43 -3.47 15.19
N ARG A 327 8.95 -2.83 14.13
CA ARG A 327 9.76 -1.88 13.34
C ARG A 327 9.57 -0.48 13.91
N LEU A 328 10.64 0.06 14.52
CA LEU A 328 10.67 1.42 15.06
C LEU A 328 11.00 2.38 13.92
N HIS A 329 10.04 3.22 13.54
CA HIS A 329 10.10 4.02 12.33
C HIS A 329 10.05 5.52 12.61
N LYS A 330 10.83 6.33 11.88
CA LYS A 330 10.86 7.81 11.94
C LYS A 330 11.23 8.39 13.31
N PHE A 331 11.90 7.67 14.17
CA PHE A 331 12.21 8.16 15.51
C PHE A 331 13.37 9.18 15.55
N SER A 332 14.29 9.15 14.57
CA SER A 332 15.45 10.03 14.55
C SER A 332 15.18 11.45 14.05
N TYR A 333 13.94 11.79 13.73
CA TYR A 333 13.58 13.18 13.43
C TYR A 333 13.90 14.09 14.62
N PRO A 334 14.25 15.37 14.37
CA PRO A 334 14.37 16.35 15.45
C PRO A 334 13.13 16.38 16.35
N THR A 335 13.30 16.67 17.64
CA THR A 335 12.16 16.76 18.59
C THR A 335 11.11 17.76 18.14
N SER A 336 11.50 18.85 17.47
CA SER A 336 10.59 19.81 16.84
C SER A 336 9.70 19.20 15.72
N GLU A 337 10.04 18.02 15.22
CA GLU A 337 9.37 17.32 14.14
C GLU A 337 8.87 15.94 14.56
N MET A 338 8.50 15.79 15.82
CA MET A 338 7.93 14.60 16.44
C MET A 338 8.87 13.39 16.59
N GLY A 339 10.18 13.56 16.47
CA GLY A 339 11.17 12.53 16.72
C GLY A 339 11.81 12.64 18.12
N ILE A 340 12.98 11.99 18.29
CA ILE A 340 13.85 12.11 19.45
C ILE A 340 15.27 12.58 19.07
N GLY A 341 15.46 13.06 17.84
CA GLY A 341 16.72 13.64 17.39
C GLY A 341 17.00 15.01 18.02
N ASP A 342 18.27 15.34 18.22
CA ASP A 342 18.68 16.68 18.69
C ASP A 342 18.34 17.72 17.61
N PRO A 343 17.71 18.85 17.96
CA PRO A 343 17.30 19.87 16.98
C PRO A 343 18.49 20.66 16.38
N ASN A 344 19.68 20.60 16.96
CA ASN A 344 20.86 21.32 16.53
C ASN A 344 21.92 20.43 15.88
N ASP A 345 22.03 19.16 16.28
CA ASP A 345 22.99 18.19 15.74
C ASP A 345 22.27 16.94 15.19
N ALA A 346 22.21 16.82 13.89
CA ALA A 346 21.61 15.68 13.19
C ALA A 346 22.27 14.32 13.51
N THR A 347 23.43 14.31 14.14
CA THR A 347 24.15 13.09 14.52
C THR A 347 23.90 12.68 15.99
N ALA A 348 23.05 13.39 16.72
CA ALA A 348 22.76 13.18 18.14
C ALA A 348 21.27 12.95 18.38
N MET A 349 20.96 12.30 19.51
CA MET A 349 19.60 12.16 20.02
C MET A 349 19.41 13.06 21.24
N ASP A 350 18.18 13.55 21.43
CA ASP A 350 17.76 14.19 22.67
C ASP A 350 17.91 13.19 23.84
N PRO A 351 18.57 13.57 24.93
CA PRO A 351 18.89 12.64 26.05
C PRO A 351 17.64 12.02 26.68
N GLU A 352 16.54 12.76 26.83
CA GLU A 352 15.30 12.25 27.41
C GLU A 352 14.59 11.28 26.47
N GLY A 353 14.54 11.62 25.18
CA GLY A 353 14.01 10.76 24.13
C GLY A 353 14.81 9.46 24.03
N LEU A 354 16.13 9.53 24.16
CA LEU A 354 17.00 8.36 24.12
C LEU A 354 16.80 7.46 25.36
N ASP A 355 16.65 8.02 26.56
CA ASP A 355 16.34 7.24 27.78
C ASP A 355 15.01 6.49 27.64
N ARG A 356 13.99 7.10 27.04
CA ARG A 356 12.72 6.44 26.79
C ARG A 356 12.85 5.33 25.73
N LEU A 357 13.62 5.54 24.67
CA LEU A 357 13.91 4.51 23.65
C LEU A 357 14.63 3.32 24.30
N ASP A 358 15.65 3.59 25.13
CA ASP A 358 16.42 2.58 25.85
C ASP A 358 15.54 1.73 26.77
N TYR A 359 14.66 2.40 27.53
CA TYR A 359 13.71 1.73 28.42
C TYR A 359 12.73 0.84 27.62
N PHE A 360 12.19 1.38 26.53
CA PHE A 360 11.23 0.63 25.71
C PHE A 360 11.88 -0.58 25.04
N ALA A 361 13.09 -0.44 24.53
CA ALA A 361 13.86 -1.56 23.96
C ALA A 361 14.04 -2.69 24.99
N GLN A 362 14.33 -2.33 26.25
CA GLN A 362 14.44 -3.33 27.34
C GLN A 362 13.09 -3.99 27.64
N GLN A 363 11.97 -3.24 27.65
CA GLN A 363 10.66 -3.85 27.91
C GLN A 363 10.24 -4.82 26.78
N LEU A 364 10.46 -4.45 25.51
CA LEU A 364 10.25 -5.33 24.37
C LEU A 364 11.08 -6.61 24.51
N LYS A 365 12.37 -6.47 24.78
CA LYS A 365 13.29 -7.60 25.02
C LYS A 365 12.77 -8.54 26.10
N ARG A 366 12.35 -8.02 27.25
CA ARG A 366 11.82 -8.83 28.36
C ARG A 366 10.60 -9.65 27.96
N GLN A 367 9.76 -9.15 27.07
CA GLN A 367 8.57 -9.82 26.58
C GLN A 367 8.84 -10.79 25.41
N GLY A 368 10.07 -10.94 24.96
CA GLY A 368 10.41 -11.79 23.80
C GLY A 368 10.12 -11.11 22.45
N VAL A 369 10.00 -9.79 22.44
CA VAL A 369 9.74 -9.01 21.22
C VAL A 369 11.05 -8.38 20.73
N TYR A 370 11.42 -8.71 19.50
CA TYR A 370 12.57 -8.13 18.81
C TYR A 370 12.19 -6.76 18.22
N PHE A 371 13.16 -5.89 18.00
CA PHE A 371 12.93 -4.62 17.35
C PHE A 371 13.93 -4.39 16.22
N GLY A 372 13.48 -3.70 15.16
CA GLY A 372 14.31 -3.29 14.05
C GLY A 372 14.26 -1.77 13.89
N TRP A 373 15.31 -1.17 13.36
CA TRP A 373 15.40 0.26 13.14
C TRP A 373 15.16 0.64 11.69
N SER A 374 14.11 1.43 11.45
CA SER A 374 13.91 2.28 10.30
C SER A 374 13.93 3.73 10.76
N HIS A 375 15.09 4.20 11.14
CA HIS A 375 15.30 5.39 11.95
C HIS A 375 14.69 6.67 11.36
N THR A 376 14.61 6.82 10.03
CA THR A 376 14.12 8.04 9.38
C THR A 376 13.35 7.74 8.09
N TYR A 377 12.41 8.64 7.74
CA TYR A 377 11.82 8.66 6.39
C TYR A 377 12.58 9.60 5.44
N GLY A 378 13.13 10.66 5.97
CA GLY A 378 14.03 11.59 5.28
C GLY A 378 14.94 12.21 6.33
N PHE A 379 16.25 12.08 6.16
CA PHE A 379 17.21 12.58 7.11
C PHE A 379 17.18 14.12 7.16
N HIS A 380 17.16 14.70 8.37
CA HIS A 380 17.11 16.14 8.56
C HIS A 380 18.49 16.66 8.97
N VAL A 381 19.05 17.61 8.19
CA VAL A 381 20.25 18.34 8.60
C VAL A 381 19.88 19.44 9.58
N CYS A 382 20.75 19.68 10.57
CA CYS A 382 20.51 20.64 11.65
C CYS A 382 21.46 21.83 11.57
N PRO A 383 21.11 22.99 12.17
CA PRO A 383 21.92 24.21 12.11
C PRO A 383 23.36 24.04 12.62
N GLY A 384 23.57 23.19 13.64
CA GLY A 384 24.91 22.90 14.17
C GLY A 384 25.83 22.15 13.21
N ASN A 385 25.26 21.52 12.18
CA ASN A 385 26.02 20.78 11.14
C ASN A 385 26.40 21.66 9.94
N ARG A 386 26.05 22.97 9.94
CA ARG A 386 26.30 23.90 8.81
C ARG A 386 27.72 23.85 8.28
N GLY A 387 28.72 23.88 9.16
CA GLY A 387 30.14 23.89 8.78
C GLY A 387 30.66 22.57 8.20
N ARG A 388 29.85 21.51 8.23
CA ARG A 388 30.19 20.16 7.70
C ARG A 388 29.58 19.89 6.33
N LEU A 389 28.72 20.79 5.84
CA LEU A 389 27.97 20.62 4.59
C LEU A 389 28.46 21.59 3.52
N LEU A 390 28.55 21.13 2.29
CA LEU A 390 29.02 21.88 1.13
C LEU A 390 28.24 23.19 0.93
N ALA A 391 26.90 23.12 1.07
CA ALA A 391 26.02 24.28 0.94
C ALA A 391 24.76 24.09 1.80
N TYR A 392 24.90 24.18 3.13
CA TYR A 392 23.79 24.04 4.07
C TYR A 392 22.61 24.96 3.73
N ASP A 393 22.88 26.22 3.34
CA ASP A 393 21.84 27.22 3.07
C ASP A 393 20.94 26.85 1.88
N GLU A 394 21.46 26.10 0.91
CA GLU A 394 20.62 25.57 -0.19
C GLU A 394 19.66 24.50 0.33
N ILE A 395 20.11 23.62 1.21
CA ILE A 395 19.28 22.55 1.81
C ILE A 395 18.22 23.17 2.72
N ASP A 396 18.62 24.09 3.62
CA ASP A 396 17.71 24.76 4.55
C ASP A 396 16.61 25.52 3.81
N LYS A 397 16.99 26.38 2.84
CA LYS A 397 16.07 27.23 2.11
C LYS A 397 15.14 26.47 1.16
N ASN A 398 15.68 25.48 0.43
CA ASN A 398 14.98 24.88 -0.72
C ASN A 398 14.38 23.52 -0.39
N LEU A 399 14.93 22.79 0.61
CA LEU A 399 14.43 21.47 1.03
C LEU A 399 13.91 21.47 2.48
N HIS A 400 13.89 22.65 3.15
CA HIS A 400 13.45 22.77 4.54
C HIS A 400 14.18 21.80 5.47
N ARG A 401 15.48 21.59 5.24
CA ARG A 401 16.38 20.67 5.93
C ARG A 401 16.08 19.19 5.79
N ASN A 402 14.99 18.80 5.13
CA ASN A 402 14.69 17.41 4.83
C ASN A 402 15.42 16.97 3.57
N THR A 403 16.28 15.96 3.70
CA THR A 403 17.13 15.50 2.61
C THR A 403 16.58 14.28 1.88
N TYR A 404 15.27 13.97 2.01
CA TYR A 404 14.60 12.93 1.23
C TYR A 404 14.86 13.13 -0.28
N ALA A 405 15.14 12.06 -1.00
CA ALA A 405 15.60 12.04 -2.39
C ALA A 405 16.97 12.72 -2.63
N PHE A 406 17.31 13.78 -1.91
CA PHE A 406 18.54 14.54 -2.06
C PHE A 406 19.78 13.79 -1.56
N ILE A 407 19.65 13.03 -0.48
CA ILE A 407 20.75 12.29 0.18
C ILE A 407 21.46 11.33 -0.77
N ASN A 408 20.77 10.81 -1.79
CA ASN A 408 21.38 9.92 -2.80
C ASN A 408 22.53 10.57 -3.56
N PHE A 409 22.60 11.92 -3.59
CA PHE A 409 23.59 12.70 -4.34
C PHE A 409 24.66 13.37 -3.48
N ALA A 410 24.38 13.55 -2.17
CA ALA A 410 25.13 14.41 -1.26
C ALA A 410 25.96 13.58 -0.26
N GLU A 411 27.25 13.37 -0.57
CA GLU A 411 28.15 12.50 0.21
C GLU A 411 28.37 12.98 1.65
N ASP A 412 28.38 14.30 1.87
CA ASP A 412 28.52 14.93 3.19
C ASP A 412 27.25 14.75 4.04
N VAL A 413 26.07 14.76 3.42
CA VAL A 413 24.80 14.44 4.09
C VAL A 413 24.74 12.94 4.44
N GLN A 414 25.21 12.07 3.53
CA GLN A 414 25.38 10.63 3.80
C GLN A 414 26.29 10.39 5.01
N ASP A 415 27.39 11.13 5.11
CA ASP A 415 28.33 11.03 6.23
C ASP A 415 27.69 11.37 7.57
N LEU A 416 26.87 12.41 7.63
CA LEU A 416 26.13 12.77 8.85
C LEU A 416 25.14 11.67 9.25
N MET A 417 24.38 11.12 8.31
CA MET A 417 23.41 10.05 8.59
C MET A 417 24.11 8.77 9.05
N ILE A 418 25.19 8.39 8.38
CA ILE A 418 26.00 7.23 8.77
C ILE A 418 26.57 7.42 10.18
N GLU A 419 27.11 8.59 10.49
CA GLU A 419 27.63 8.92 11.82
C GLU A 419 26.55 8.81 12.89
N MET A 420 25.34 9.33 12.62
CA MET A 420 24.22 9.23 13.55
C MET A 420 23.91 7.76 13.88
N VAL A 421 23.77 6.89 12.86
CA VAL A 421 23.49 5.46 13.06
C VAL A 421 24.64 4.77 13.81
N VAL A 422 25.90 5.08 13.48
CA VAL A 422 27.07 4.52 14.15
C VAL A 422 27.15 4.95 15.62
N LYS A 423 26.87 6.23 15.93
CA LYS A 423 26.80 6.71 17.30
C LYS A 423 25.70 5.99 18.10
N LEU A 424 24.53 5.82 17.50
CA LEU A 424 23.42 5.12 18.13
C LEU A 424 23.75 3.63 18.36
N LEU A 425 24.38 2.95 17.40
CA LEU A 425 24.86 1.58 17.57
C LEU A 425 25.90 1.45 18.70
N GLY A 426 26.78 2.45 18.86
CA GLY A 426 27.78 2.51 19.93
C GLY A 426 27.20 2.97 21.28
N HIS A 427 25.97 3.49 21.33
CA HIS A 427 25.35 3.91 22.59
C HIS A 427 25.07 2.69 23.48
N LYS A 428 25.49 2.76 24.73
CA LYS A 428 25.27 1.74 25.73
C LYS A 428 23.94 1.99 26.45
N ASN A 429 22.96 1.15 26.18
CA ASN A 429 21.66 1.19 26.83
C ASN A 429 21.83 0.91 28.35
N PRO A 430 21.50 1.84 29.25
CA PRO A 430 21.71 1.69 30.69
C PRO A 430 20.85 0.58 31.33
N TYR A 431 19.74 0.21 30.69
CA TYR A 431 18.81 -0.83 31.20
C TYR A 431 19.24 -2.25 30.81
N THR A 432 19.87 -2.44 29.64
CA THR A 432 20.36 -3.76 29.20
C THR A 432 21.85 -3.95 29.51
N GLY A 433 22.61 -2.88 29.68
CA GLY A 433 24.06 -2.90 29.86
C GLY A 433 24.86 -3.22 28.60
N LEU A 434 24.21 -3.32 27.43
CA LEU A 434 24.82 -3.61 26.13
C LEU A 434 24.82 -2.37 25.25
N THR A 435 25.77 -2.27 24.33
CA THR A 435 25.64 -1.35 23.20
C THR A 435 24.56 -1.88 22.26
N TYR A 436 23.94 -1.01 21.47
CA TYR A 436 22.97 -1.49 20.46
C TYR A 436 23.60 -2.37 19.38
N ALA A 437 24.89 -2.19 19.09
CA ALA A 437 25.64 -3.08 18.21
C ALA A 437 25.75 -4.51 18.75
N GLU A 438 25.77 -4.67 20.10
CA GLU A 438 25.83 -5.96 20.81
C GLU A 438 24.45 -6.49 21.20
N GLU A 439 23.37 -5.70 21.01
CA GLU A 439 22.03 -6.06 21.47
C GLU A 439 21.41 -7.13 20.57
N PRO A 440 21.25 -8.39 21.05
CA PRO A 440 20.73 -9.48 20.23
C PRO A 440 19.24 -9.34 19.89
N ALA A 441 18.50 -8.47 20.61
CA ALA A 441 17.12 -8.19 20.31
C ALA A 441 16.95 -7.16 19.16
N LEU A 442 18.03 -6.48 18.74
CA LEU A 442 18.02 -5.63 17.53
C LEU A 442 18.10 -6.52 16.28
N SER A 443 16.95 -6.77 15.65
CA SER A 443 16.79 -7.76 14.58
C SER A 443 17.27 -7.30 13.21
N PHE A 444 17.21 -5.99 12.90
CA PHE A 444 17.73 -5.41 11.66
C PHE A 444 17.97 -3.90 11.78
N VAL A 445 18.78 -3.37 10.87
CA VAL A 445 18.96 -1.93 10.64
C VAL A 445 18.68 -1.62 9.18
N GLU A 446 17.77 -0.69 8.92
CA GLU A 446 17.43 -0.15 7.62
C GLU A 446 18.26 1.12 7.39
N MET A 447 18.94 1.19 6.23
CA MET A 447 19.82 2.32 5.91
C MET A 447 19.03 3.51 5.39
N GLN A 448 18.02 3.28 4.57
CA GLN A 448 17.22 4.30 3.92
C GLN A 448 15.79 3.82 3.76
N ASN A 449 14.81 4.67 4.11
CA ASN A 449 13.39 4.35 3.92
C ASN A 449 12.90 4.96 2.61
N GLU A 450 12.06 4.21 1.89
CA GLU A 450 11.27 4.62 0.71
C GLU A 450 11.96 5.63 -0.23
N ASP A 451 13.24 5.50 -0.42
CA ASP A 451 14.05 6.43 -1.20
C ASP A 451 15.01 5.65 -2.11
N ASP A 452 15.24 6.17 -3.31
CA ASP A 452 16.02 5.53 -4.35
C ASP A 452 16.53 6.57 -5.35
N ILE A 453 17.76 6.41 -5.82
CA ILE A 453 18.37 7.34 -6.79
C ILE A 453 17.63 7.35 -8.15
N PHE A 454 16.91 6.27 -8.48
CA PHE A 454 16.14 6.14 -9.72
C PHE A 454 14.67 6.59 -9.56
N PHE A 455 14.28 7.12 -8.41
CA PHE A 455 12.91 7.54 -8.20
C PHE A 455 12.66 8.93 -8.81
N TYR A 456 11.43 9.18 -9.30
CA TYR A 456 11.11 10.41 -10.04
C TYR A 456 11.25 11.71 -9.23
N THR A 457 11.23 11.64 -7.89
CA THR A 457 11.41 12.80 -7.01
C THR A 457 12.87 13.24 -6.90
N SER A 458 13.83 12.35 -7.22
CA SER A 458 15.27 12.58 -7.01
C SER A 458 15.81 13.75 -7.82
N ALA A 459 15.40 13.87 -9.07
CA ALA A 459 15.81 14.99 -9.94
C ALA A 459 15.43 16.37 -9.39
N GLY A 460 14.21 16.51 -8.84
CA GLY A 460 13.71 17.76 -8.26
C GLY A 460 14.54 18.22 -7.06
N ALA A 461 14.85 17.30 -6.16
CA ALA A 461 15.64 17.57 -4.96
C ALA A 461 17.07 18.05 -5.30
N LEU A 462 17.77 17.38 -6.22
CA LEU A 462 19.10 17.81 -6.65
C LEU A 462 19.06 19.14 -7.40
N ASN A 463 18.07 19.36 -8.25
CA ASN A 463 17.94 20.63 -9.00
C ASN A 463 17.66 21.84 -8.10
N ALA A 464 17.06 21.63 -6.94
CA ALA A 464 16.83 22.66 -5.94
C ALA A 464 18.14 23.12 -5.27
N CYS A 465 19.23 22.35 -5.34
CA CYS A 465 20.51 22.62 -4.71
C CYS A 465 21.62 22.75 -5.77
N PRO A 466 21.81 23.92 -6.40
CA PRO A 466 22.69 24.11 -7.56
C PRO A 466 24.16 23.81 -7.28
N THR A 467 24.67 24.05 -6.06
CA THR A 467 26.05 23.73 -5.70
C THR A 467 26.28 22.21 -5.70
N TYR A 468 25.36 21.44 -5.13
CA TYR A 468 25.40 19.99 -5.14
C TYR A 468 25.18 19.41 -6.55
N ARG A 469 24.29 20.03 -7.32
CA ARG A 469 24.07 19.62 -8.72
C ARG A 469 25.36 19.77 -9.54
N LYS A 470 26.08 20.87 -9.37
CA LYS A 470 27.38 21.07 -10.03
C LYS A 470 28.36 19.99 -9.59
N ARG A 471 28.49 19.73 -8.29
CA ARG A 471 29.34 18.67 -7.76
C ARG A 471 29.00 17.29 -8.33
N PHE A 472 27.72 16.99 -8.50
CA PHE A 472 27.27 15.73 -9.10
C PHE A 472 27.62 15.63 -10.59
N GLN A 473 27.54 16.72 -11.35
CA GLN A 473 28.00 16.80 -12.75
C GLN A 473 29.53 16.57 -12.87
N GLU A 474 30.32 17.12 -11.95
CA GLU A 474 31.77 16.88 -11.88
C GLU A 474 32.05 15.38 -11.68
N ARG A 475 31.38 14.72 -10.74
CA ARG A 475 31.49 13.27 -10.52
C ARG A 475 31.11 12.45 -11.74
N PHE A 476 30.06 12.85 -12.46
CA PHE A 476 29.67 12.16 -13.69
C PHE A 476 30.71 12.31 -14.80
N ALA A 477 31.26 13.49 -14.97
CA ALA A 477 32.33 13.73 -15.95
C ALA A 477 33.61 12.91 -15.63
N ASP A 478 33.99 12.81 -14.34
CA ASP A 478 35.12 11.98 -13.91
C ASP A 478 34.86 10.48 -14.13
N TRP A 479 33.63 10.01 -13.83
CA TRP A 479 33.22 8.64 -14.11
C TRP A 479 33.28 8.31 -15.61
N LEU A 480 32.78 9.22 -16.47
CA LEU A 480 32.89 9.07 -17.92
C LEU A 480 34.35 9.07 -18.41
N ARG A 481 35.21 9.92 -17.82
CA ARG A 481 36.66 9.93 -18.12
C ARG A 481 37.31 8.60 -17.75
N ALA A 482 36.99 8.07 -16.57
CA ALA A 482 37.52 6.76 -16.17
C ALA A 482 37.00 5.63 -17.09
N ARG A 483 35.77 5.73 -17.59
CA ARG A 483 35.17 4.72 -18.47
C ARG A 483 35.71 4.75 -19.89
N TYR A 484 35.94 5.93 -20.46
CA TYR A 484 36.31 6.12 -21.87
C TYR A 484 37.77 6.49 -22.09
N GLY A 485 38.51 6.87 -21.07
CA GLY A 485 39.91 7.26 -21.17
C GLY A 485 40.14 8.67 -21.72
N SER A 486 39.40 9.09 -22.74
CA SER A 486 39.61 10.38 -23.42
C SER A 486 38.28 11.06 -23.82
N GLN A 487 38.38 12.38 -24.01
CA GLN A 487 37.31 13.22 -24.58
C GLN A 487 36.87 12.73 -25.97
N ALA A 488 37.82 12.28 -26.79
CA ALA A 488 37.57 11.84 -28.15
C ALA A 488 36.78 10.52 -28.16
N GLU A 489 37.19 9.53 -27.37
CA GLU A 489 36.50 8.24 -27.25
C GLU A 489 35.11 8.37 -26.68
N TRP A 490 34.92 9.21 -25.64
CA TRP A 490 33.59 9.52 -25.14
C TRP A 490 32.67 10.14 -26.21
N ARG A 491 33.17 11.14 -26.96
CA ARG A 491 32.40 11.78 -28.05
C ARG A 491 32.07 10.79 -29.15
N ALA A 492 33.00 9.91 -29.50
CA ALA A 492 32.78 8.84 -30.49
C ALA A 492 31.68 7.85 -30.02
N ALA A 493 31.67 7.47 -28.72
CA ALA A 493 30.66 6.58 -28.15
C ALA A 493 29.27 7.20 -28.10
N TRP A 494 29.18 8.47 -27.74
CA TRP A 494 27.88 9.18 -27.63
C TRP A 494 27.44 9.85 -28.94
N GLN A 495 28.37 9.94 -29.94
CA GLN A 495 28.07 10.55 -31.26
C GLN A 495 27.33 11.90 -31.12
N GLY A 496 26.21 12.09 -31.81
CA GLY A 496 25.43 13.32 -31.76
C GLY A 496 24.66 13.57 -30.44
N ALA A 497 24.78 12.70 -29.43
CA ALA A 497 24.08 12.86 -28.15
C ALA A 497 24.84 13.73 -27.13
N VAL A 498 26.06 14.16 -27.44
CA VAL A 498 26.79 15.16 -26.64
C VAL A 498 26.14 16.52 -26.86
N GLN A 499 25.70 17.17 -25.79
CA GLN A 499 25.03 18.47 -25.87
C GLN A 499 26.06 19.58 -26.18
N PRO A 500 25.62 20.70 -26.81
CA PRO A 500 26.51 21.85 -27.05
C PRO A 500 27.12 22.34 -25.74
N GLY A 501 28.42 22.54 -25.72
CA GLY A 501 29.17 22.99 -24.53
C GLY A 501 29.56 21.90 -23.54
N GLU A 502 29.05 20.69 -23.62
CA GLU A 502 29.48 19.59 -22.73
C GLU A 502 30.92 19.16 -23.00
N SER A 503 31.70 19.00 -21.94
CA SER A 503 33.11 18.58 -21.99
C SER A 503 33.49 17.85 -20.69
N LEU A 504 34.26 16.76 -20.84
CA LEU A 504 34.84 16.08 -19.69
C LEU A 504 35.88 16.97 -18.98
N ALA A 505 36.62 17.80 -19.75
CA ALA A 505 37.60 18.73 -19.18
C ALA A 505 36.97 19.88 -18.41
N ALA A 506 35.78 20.33 -18.81
CA ALA A 506 35.05 21.36 -18.12
C ALA A 506 34.17 20.81 -16.97
N HIS A 507 34.12 19.48 -16.77
CA HIS A 507 33.31 18.80 -15.73
C HIS A 507 31.83 19.20 -15.76
N ASN A 508 31.25 19.43 -16.95
CA ASN A 508 29.91 19.99 -17.09
C ASN A 508 28.93 19.09 -17.84
N VAL A 509 29.22 17.79 -17.92
CA VAL A 509 28.31 16.81 -18.54
C VAL A 509 27.12 16.58 -17.62
N VAL A 510 25.92 16.73 -18.16
CA VAL A 510 24.68 16.63 -17.39
C VAL A 510 24.12 15.20 -17.45
N PRO A 511 24.03 14.47 -16.30
CA PRO A 511 23.34 13.19 -16.25
C PRO A 511 21.83 13.37 -16.43
N GLU A 512 21.16 12.42 -17.11
CA GLU A 512 19.71 12.34 -17.13
C GLU A 512 19.21 11.75 -15.81
N LEU A 513 18.36 12.46 -15.09
CA LEU A 513 17.87 12.04 -13.78
C LEU A 513 16.40 11.66 -13.77
N ASN A 514 15.65 11.96 -14.84
CA ASN A 514 14.25 11.61 -14.91
C ASN A 514 14.10 10.12 -15.29
N PRO A 515 13.56 9.26 -14.41
CA PRO A 515 13.43 7.83 -14.64
C PRO A 515 12.61 7.45 -15.88
N TRP A 516 11.74 8.33 -16.35
CA TRP A 516 10.97 8.11 -17.58
C TRP A 516 11.88 7.81 -18.79
N PHE A 517 13.06 8.44 -18.88
CA PHE A 517 13.99 8.20 -19.99
C PHE A 517 14.63 6.81 -19.96
N PHE A 518 14.64 6.15 -18.79
CA PHE A 518 15.09 4.75 -18.64
C PHE A 518 13.94 3.75 -18.75
N SER A 519 12.71 4.20 -18.98
CA SER A 519 11.52 3.36 -18.98
C SER A 519 11.43 2.44 -20.19
N ASP A 520 10.64 1.38 -20.04
CA ASP A 520 10.31 0.42 -21.11
C ASP A 520 9.56 1.08 -22.27
N ALA A 521 8.93 2.24 -22.02
CA ALA A 521 8.27 3.03 -23.06
C ALA A 521 9.24 3.90 -23.88
N HIS A 522 10.40 4.27 -23.32
CA HIS A 522 11.31 5.23 -23.97
C HIS A 522 12.64 4.60 -24.41
N LEU A 523 13.34 3.89 -23.52
CA LEU A 523 14.69 3.39 -23.75
C LEU A 523 14.81 2.45 -24.97
N PRO A 524 13.87 1.52 -25.26
CA PRO A 524 13.94 0.65 -26.42
C PRO A 524 13.88 1.38 -27.76
N GLY A 525 13.23 2.54 -27.81
CA GLY A 525 13.17 3.39 -29.01
C GLY A 525 14.45 4.16 -29.31
N GLN A 526 15.37 4.25 -28.36
CA GLN A 526 16.63 5.00 -28.50
C GLN A 526 17.69 4.17 -29.19
N LYS A 527 18.53 4.80 -30.03
CA LYS A 527 19.59 4.13 -30.80
C LYS A 527 20.91 4.92 -30.71
N GLY A 528 22.01 4.26 -31.06
CA GLY A 528 23.35 4.86 -31.17
C GLY A 528 23.75 5.64 -29.91
N GLY A 529 24.27 6.84 -30.09
CA GLY A 529 24.79 7.69 -29.02
C GLY A 529 23.72 8.07 -27.99
N ALA A 530 22.46 8.31 -28.38
CA ALA A 530 21.38 8.65 -27.47
C ALA A 530 21.07 7.51 -26.47
N ARG A 531 20.95 6.27 -26.98
CA ARG A 531 20.81 5.09 -26.11
C ARG A 531 22.04 4.93 -25.21
N ARG A 532 23.22 5.12 -25.75
CA ARG A 532 24.48 4.98 -24.99
C ARG A 532 24.57 5.98 -23.85
N ARG A 533 24.21 7.25 -24.08
CA ARG A 533 24.15 8.29 -23.02
C ARG A 533 23.23 7.87 -21.87
N LEU A 534 22.04 7.35 -22.16
CA LEU A 534 21.09 6.91 -21.15
C LEU A 534 21.63 5.72 -20.35
N LEU A 535 22.19 4.72 -21.02
CA LEU A 535 22.77 3.55 -20.35
C LEU A 535 23.99 3.90 -19.49
N ASP A 536 24.83 4.81 -19.93
CA ASP A 536 25.95 5.31 -19.12
C ASP A 536 25.49 6.08 -17.91
N THR A 537 24.43 6.88 -18.06
CA THR A 537 23.83 7.57 -16.92
C THR A 537 23.22 6.58 -15.92
N ALA A 538 22.45 5.59 -16.41
CA ALA A 538 21.89 4.56 -15.53
C ALA A 538 22.98 3.77 -14.79
N ALA A 539 24.07 3.41 -15.48
CA ALA A 539 25.20 2.73 -14.87
C ALA A 539 25.93 3.60 -13.84
N PHE A 540 26.06 4.90 -14.09
CA PHE A 540 26.62 5.84 -13.11
C PHE A 540 25.74 5.98 -11.87
N LEU A 541 24.43 6.15 -12.04
CA LEU A 541 23.49 6.23 -10.92
C LEU A 541 23.53 4.96 -10.07
N HIS A 542 23.56 3.80 -10.70
CA HIS A 542 23.69 2.51 -10.01
C HIS A 542 25.01 2.41 -9.21
N ASP A 543 26.12 2.81 -9.80
CA ASP A 543 27.43 2.85 -9.11
C ASP A 543 27.45 3.83 -7.93
N VAL A 544 26.77 4.98 -8.04
CA VAL A 544 26.61 5.94 -6.94
C VAL A 544 25.84 5.31 -5.78
N GLN A 545 24.73 4.62 -6.06
CA GLN A 545 23.91 3.95 -5.04
C GLN A 545 24.67 2.80 -4.36
N ASP A 546 25.35 1.95 -5.15
CA ASP A 546 26.15 0.85 -4.62
C ASP A 546 27.28 1.35 -3.71
N LYS A 547 27.95 2.45 -4.07
CA LYS A 547 28.97 3.09 -3.24
C LYS A 547 28.41 3.65 -1.94
N TYR A 548 27.26 4.30 -1.99
CA TYR A 548 26.58 4.81 -0.80
C TYR A 548 26.22 3.68 0.15
N TYR A 549 25.52 2.66 -0.34
CA TYR A 549 25.12 1.51 0.48
C TYR A 549 26.32 0.73 1.00
N GLY A 550 27.33 0.52 0.18
CA GLY A 550 28.59 -0.15 0.59
C GLY A 550 29.36 0.62 1.68
N LYS A 551 29.42 1.97 1.59
CA LYS A 551 29.98 2.85 2.62
C LYS A 551 29.22 2.72 3.93
N PHE A 552 27.89 2.77 3.88
CA PHE A 552 27.04 2.67 5.05
C PHE A 552 27.16 1.29 5.71
N GLN A 553 27.02 0.20 4.92
CA GLN A 553 27.21 -1.16 5.41
C GLN A 553 28.57 -1.35 6.10
N LYS A 554 29.65 -0.87 5.48
CA LYS A 554 31.01 -0.95 6.05
C LYS A 554 31.10 -0.25 7.41
N ALA A 555 30.49 0.94 7.53
CA ALA A 555 30.49 1.72 8.78
C ALA A 555 29.70 0.99 9.91
N ILE A 556 28.50 0.45 9.59
CA ILE A 556 27.71 -0.32 10.54
C ILE A 556 28.46 -1.59 11.00
N ARG A 557 29.10 -2.30 10.08
CA ARG A 557 29.89 -3.50 10.41
C ARG A 557 31.13 -3.15 11.26
N ALA A 558 31.74 -2.00 11.00
CA ALA A 558 32.86 -1.50 11.82
C ALA A 558 32.44 -1.09 13.23
N ALA A 559 31.21 -0.58 13.39
CA ALA A 559 30.60 -0.31 14.70
C ALA A 559 30.26 -1.58 15.50
N GLY A 560 30.41 -2.77 14.91
CA GLY A 560 30.22 -4.06 15.62
C GLY A 560 28.91 -4.77 15.32
N TYR A 561 27.91 -4.13 14.70
CA TYR A 561 26.64 -4.76 14.41
C TYR A 561 26.77 -5.88 13.35
N ARG A 562 26.22 -7.06 13.62
CA ARG A 562 26.32 -8.26 12.78
C ARG A 562 24.99 -8.76 12.23
N GLY A 563 23.88 -8.14 12.63
CA GLY A 563 22.52 -8.51 12.20
C GLY A 563 22.21 -8.15 10.74
N PRO A 564 21.02 -8.48 10.26
CA PRO A 564 20.51 -8.14 8.93
C PRO A 564 20.52 -6.63 8.65
N LEU A 565 20.80 -6.26 7.38
CA LEU A 565 20.74 -4.89 6.88
C LEU A 565 19.80 -4.81 5.69
N ILE A 566 19.01 -3.75 5.64
CA ILE A 566 18.13 -3.37 4.52
C ILE A 566 18.76 -2.16 3.83
N GLY A 567 18.86 -2.19 2.49
CA GLY A 567 19.29 -1.04 1.70
C GLY A 567 18.19 0.01 1.65
N SER A 568 17.16 -0.29 0.89
CA SER A 568 15.90 0.48 0.85
C SER A 568 14.71 -0.46 0.62
N PRO A 569 13.59 -0.30 1.35
CA PRO A 569 12.36 -1.07 1.09
C PRO A 569 11.57 -0.53 -0.10
N TRP A 570 12.15 0.31 -0.94
CA TRP A 570 11.52 0.94 -2.09
C TRP A 570 11.89 0.24 -3.40
N GLN A 571 11.24 0.60 -4.48
CA GLN A 571 11.58 0.15 -5.83
C GLN A 571 11.39 1.28 -6.84
N ALA A 572 12.30 1.33 -7.80
CA ALA A 572 12.16 2.21 -8.95
C ALA A 572 11.12 1.66 -9.95
N PRO A 573 10.43 2.53 -10.72
CA PRO A 573 9.56 2.11 -11.81
C PRO A 573 10.38 1.60 -13.00
N SER A 574 9.80 0.70 -13.80
CA SER A 574 10.36 0.14 -15.05
C SER A 574 11.53 -0.83 -14.86
N MET A 575 11.78 -1.66 -15.86
CA MET A 575 12.70 -2.80 -15.80
C MET A 575 14.11 -2.42 -15.36
N LEU A 576 14.78 -1.53 -16.10
CA LEU A 576 16.19 -1.22 -15.84
C LEU A 576 16.42 -0.54 -14.48
N PRO A 577 15.71 0.55 -14.12
CA PRO A 577 15.82 1.15 -12.81
C PRO A 577 15.45 0.19 -11.67
N HIS A 578 14.38 -0.61 -11.85
CA HIS A 578 13.90 -1.56 -10.84
C HIS A 578 14.98 -2.63 -10.52
N TYR A 579 15.54 -3.26 -11.54
CA TYR A 579 16.54 -4.30 -11.32
C TYR A 579 17.91 -3.78 -10.91
N ALA A 580 18.25 -2.53 -11.27
CA ALA A 580 19.42 -1.84 -10.72
C ALA A 580 19.25 -1.61 -9.20
N ASN A 581 18.10 -1.07 -8.77
CA ASN A 581 17.76 -0.90 -7.35
C ASN A 581 17.75 -2.25 -6.60
N LEU A 582 17.03 -3.25 -7.10
CA LEU A 582 16.97 -4.57 -6.47
C LEU A 582 18.37 -5.22 -6.36
N ARG A 583 19.28 -4.92 -7.32
CA ARG A 583 20.67 -5.39 -7.27
C ARG A 583 21.45 -4.73 -6.14
N SER A 584 21.27 -3.42 -5.92
CA SER A 584 21.87 -2.72 -4.79
C SER A 584 21.38 -3.28 -3.45
N ASP A 585 20.07 -3.53 -3.29
CA ASP A 585 19.50 -4.17 -2.10
C ASP A 585 20.03 -5.58 -1.88
N TYR A 586 20.19 -6.36 -2.98
CA TYR A 586 20.78 -7.69 -2.95
C TYR A 586 22.22 -7.69 -2.40
N LEU A 587 23.01 -6.67 -2.71
CA LEU A 587 24.39 -6.53 -2.20
C LEU A 587 24.42 -6.20 -0.71
N VAL A 588 23.39 -5.52 -0.21
CA VAL A 588 23.22 -5.24 1.23
C VAL A 588 22.82 -6.50 2.00
N GLY A 589 21.85 -7.27 1.52
CA GLY A 589 21.59 -8.62 2.00
C GLY A 589 20.15 -8.98 2.33
N TYR A 590 19.36 -8.15 2.99
CA TYR A 590 17.94 -8.41 3.28
C TYR A 590 17.07 -7.61 2.31
N ILE A 591 16.24 -8.32 1.56
CA ILE A 591 15.30 -7.70 0.61
C ILE A 591 14.00 -7.38 1.34
N ASP A 592 13.68 -6.11 1.42
CA ASP A 592 12.46 -5.63 2.04
C ASP A 592 11.64 -4.79 1.05
N ARG A 593 10.30 -4.78 1.22
CA ARG A 593 9.43 -4.00 0.34
C ARG A 593 8.27 -3.38 1.13
N HIS A 594 7.76 -2.27 0.59
CA HIS A 594 6.55 -1.61 1.05
C HIS A 594 5.49 -1.65 -0.04
N ASN A 595 4.26 -1.92 0.33
CA ASN A 595 3.13 -1.87 -0.59
C ASN A 595 1.81 -1.84 0.18
N TYR A 596 0.83 -1.12 -0.33
CA TYR A 596 -0.46 -0.93 0.30
C TYR A 596 -1.58 -1.39 -0.62
N PHE A 597 -2.78 -1.61 -0.07
CA PHE A 597 -3.96 -1.96 -0.83
C PHE A 597 -5.21 -1.37 -0.17
N GLY A 598 -6.27 -1.12 -0.96
CA GLY A 598 -7.52 -0.60 -0.43
C GLY A 598 -7.68 0.91 -0.63
N GLY A 599 -8.35 1.56 0.31
CA GLY A 599 -8.72 2.98 0.23
C GLY A 599 -10.10 3.20 -0.36
N LYS A 600 -10.73 2.17 -0.94
CA LYS A 600 -12.17 2.16 -1.26
C LYS A 600 -12.90 1.20 -0.33
N LEU A 601 -14.18 1.47 -0.13
CA LEU A 601 -14.99 0.78 0.86
C LEU A 601 -15.08 -0.74 0.62
N LEU A 602 -15.18 -1.17 -0.63
CA LEU A 602 -15.43 -2.54 -1.04
C LEU A 602 -14.24 -3.24 -1.72
N ASP A 603 -13.04 -2.69 -1.57
CA ASP A 603 -11.82 -3.30 -2.12
C ASP A 603 -11.52 -4.64 -1.45
N SER A 604 -11.19 -5.65 -2.26
CA SER A 604 -10.78 -7.00 -1.83
C SER A 604 -9.79 -7.58 -2.83
N MET A 605 -8.75 -8.27 -2.34
CA MET A 605 -7.76 -8.99 -3.15
C MET A 605 -8.22 -10.41 -3.52
N LEU A 606 -9.32 -10.91 -2.93
CA LEU A 606 -9.69 -12.32 -3.02
C LEU A 606 -10.14 -12.77 -4.41
N ALA A 607 -10.68 -11.86 -5.23
CA ALA A 607 -11.03 -12.17 -6.62
C ALA A 607 -9.79 -12.29 -7.54
N GLU A 608 -8.66 -11.70 -7.14
CA GLU A 608 -7.44 -11.61 -7.94
C GLU A 608 -6.22 -12.08 -7.13
N PRO A 609 -5.96 -13.41 -7.07
CA PRO A 609 -4.81 -13.96 -6.34
C PRO A 609 -3.48 -13.33 -6.78
N GLY A 610 -2.65 -12.96 -5.82
CA GLY A 610 -1.38 -12.28 -6.09
C GLY A 610 -1.47 -10.77 -6.31
N SER A 611 -2.66 -10.18 -6.21
CA SER A 611 -2.85 -8.72 -6.32
C SER A 611 -2.46 -7.96 -5.05
N GLY A 612 -2.58 -6.63 -5.11
CA GLY A 612 -2.31 -5.72 -3.99
C GLY A 612 -0.89 -5.87 -3.45
N TYR A 613 -0.71 -5.67 -2.16
CA TYR A 613 0.60 -5.76 -1.51
C TYR A 613 1.20 -7.18 -1.57
N PHE A 614 0.40 -8.23 -1.75
CA PHE A 614 0.93 -9.59 -1.93
C PHE A 614 1.73 -9.73 -3.23
N SER A 615 1.44 -8.91 -4.26
CA SER A 615 2.22 -8.87 -5.51
C SER A 615 3.70 -8.52 -5.31
N SER A 616 4.06 -7.89 -4.18
CA SER A 616 5.46 -7.61 -3.82
C SER A 616 6.33 -8.86 -3.73
N GLY A 617 5.73 -10.03 -3.50
CA GLY A 617 6.42 -11.31 -3.54
C GLY A 617 7.08 -11.65 -4.89
N LEU A 618 6.66 -11.01 -5.97
CA LEU A 618 7.35 -11.11 -7.26
C LEU A 618 8.79 -10.57 -7.23
N GLN A 619 9.18 -9.82 -6.19
CA GLN A 619 10.53 -9.26 -6.03
C GLN A 619 11.42 -10.09 -5.10
N GLN A 620 10.94 -11.20 -4.55
CA GLN A 620 11.73 -12.09 -3.70
C GLN A 620 12.97 -12.59 -4.46
N VAL A 621 14.15 -12.52 -3.81
CA VAL A 621 15.41 -13.00 -4.39
C VAL A 621 15.76 -14.37 -3.81
N ALA A 622 16.18 -15.29 -4.67
CA ALA A 622 16.28 -16.72 -4.39
C ALA A 622 17.19 -17.11 -3.20
N ASP A 623 18.21 -16.28 -2.92
CA ASP A 623 19.24 -16.53 -1.90
C ASP A 623 19.35 -15.39 -0.88
N ARG A 624 18.27 -14.65 -0.67
CA ARG A 624 18.16 -13.58 0.33
C ARG A 624 16.87 -13.69 1.10
N PRO A 625 16.86 -13.36 2.41
CA PRO A 625 15.63 -13.21 3.16
C PRO A 625 14.74 -12.15 2.51
N PHE A 626 13.43 -12.36 2.62
CA PHE A 626 12.44 -11.42 2.10
C PHE A 626 11.47 -10.99 3.20
N GLY A 627 11.20 -9.68 3.26
CA GLY A 627 10.22 -9.08 4.14
C GLY A 627 9.29 -8.12 3.43
N LEU A 628 8.15 -7.90 4.06
CA LEU A 628 7.20 -6.85 3.73
C LEU A 628 7.00 -6.01 4.99
N SER A 629 7.79 -4.94 5.13
CA SER A 629 7.86 -4.19 6.38
C SER A 629 6.86 -3.05 6.51
N GLU A 630 6.20 -2.67 5.42
CA GLU A 630 5.03 -1.79 5.46
C GLU A 630 3.95 -2.31 4.51
N TRP A 631 2.79 -2.62 5.08
CA TRP A 631 1.60 -3.02 4.36
C TRP A 631 0.37 -2.84 5.25
N ILE A 632 -0.77 -2.56 4.66
CA ILE A 632 -2.07 -2.61 5.31
C ILE A 632 -3.19 -2.59 4.26
N HIS A 633 -4.38 -3.08 4.62
CA HIS A 633 -5.63 -2.69 3.97
C HIS A 633 -6.00 -1.29 4.42
N VAL A 634 -5.73 -0.32 3.57
CA VAL A 634 -5.94 1.11 3.87
C VAL A 634 -7.42 1.37 4.13
N TYR A 635 -7.70 2.05 5.24
CA TYR A 635 -9.07 2.50 5.55
C TYR A 635 -9.66 3.35 4.40
N PRO A 636 -10.93 3.20 4.01
CA PRO A 636 -12.01 2.53 4.73
C PRO A 636 -12.33 1.09 4.26
N SER A 637 -11.39 0.34 3.74
CA SER A 637 -11.66 -1.02 3.25
C SER A 637 -12.36 -1.88 4.30
N LEU A 638 -13.58 -2.36 3.98
CA LEU A 638 -14.38 -3.19 4.89
C LEU A 638 -13.90 -4.64 4.98
N TYR A 639 -13.12 -5.08 4.00
CA TYR A 639 -12.64 -6.48 3.93
C TYR A 639 -11.21 -6.64 4.46
N SER A 640 -10.77 -5.71 5.31
CA SER A 640 -9.39 -5.69 5.84
C SER A 640 -8.98 -6.97 6.59
N ALA A 641 -9.94 -7.79 7.04
CA ALA A 641 -9.65 -9.07 7.68
C ALA A 641 -8.95 -10.09 6.76
N GLU A 642 -9.02 -9.96 5.43
CA GLU A 642 -8.31 -10.84 4.50
C GLU A 642 -6.79 -10.59 4.52
N GLY A 643 -6.36 -9.37 4.83
CA GLY A 643 -4.98 -8.93 4.74
C GLY A 643 -4.01 -9.74 5.60
N PRO A 644 -4.13 -9.70 6.93
CA PRO A 644 -3.26 -10.47 7.81
C PRO A 644 -3.30 -11.97 7.49
N ALA A 645 -4.46 -12.51 7.10
CA ALA A 645 -4.62 -13.91 6.76
C ALA A 645 -3.87 -14.30 5.47
N ILE A 646 -3.89 -13.45 4.44
CA ILE A 646 -3.13 -13.66 3.19
C ILE A 646 -1.63 -13.63 3.48
N ILE A 647 -1.14 -12.62 4.19
CA ILE A 647 0.29 -12.50 4.51
C ILE A 647 0.77 -13.67 5.36
N ALA A 648 0.00 -14.10 6.36
CA ALA A 648 0.37 -15.23 7.21
C ALA A 648 0.41 -16.56 6.45
N ALA A 649 -0.65 -16.88 5.66
CA ALA A 649 -0.76 -18.15 4.97
C ALA A 649 0.09 -18.21 3.69
N TYR A 650 -0.01 -17.21 2.84
CA TYR A 650 0.67 -17.20 1.54
C TYR A 650 2.04 -16.53 1.60
N GLY A 651 2.20 -15.40 2.30
CA GLY A 651 3.48 -14.72 2.41
C GLY A 651 4.48 -15.49 3.28
N LEU A 652 4.29 -15.50 4.58
CA LEU A 652 5.19 -16.17 5.55
C LEU A 652 5.13 -17.71 5.42
N GLY A 653 3.97 -18.26 5.03
CA GLY A 653 3.79 -19.69 4.79
C GLY A 653 4.33 -20.10 3.42
N LEU A 654 3.50 -20.05 2.37
CA LEU A 654 3.75 -20.65 1.06
C LEU A 654 4.98 -20.06 0.34
N GLN A 655 5.10 -18.73 0.32
CA GLN A 655 6.24 -18.02 -0.31
C GLN A 655 7.52 -18.11 0.54
N GLY A 656 7.39 -18.44 1.82
CA GLY A 656 8.51 -18.59 2.74
C GLY A 656 9.12 -17.26 3.20
N TRP A 657 8.39 -16.12 3.12
CA TRP A 657 8.88 -14.83 3.63
C TRP A 657 9.33 -14.93 5.09
N ASP A 658 10.27 -14.09 5.47
CA ASP A 658 10.92 -14.16 6.78
C ASP A 658 10.41 -13.12 7.76
N ALA A 659 9.88 -12.00 7.25
CA ALA A 659 9.36 -10.92 8.08
C ALA A 659 8.14 -10.25 7.46
N SER A 660 7.26 -9.76 8.32
CA SER A 660 6.11 -8.94 7.96
C SER A 660 5.80 -7.98 9.10
N TYR A 661 5.63 -6.67 8.77
CA TYR A 661 5.28 -5.65 9.75
C TYR A 661 4.12 -4.81 9.23
N GLU A 662 2.92 -4.98 9.82
CA GLU A 662 1.73 -4.22 9.44
C GLU A 662 1.86 -2.75 9.81
N PHE A 663 1.48 -1.84 8.94
CA PHE A 663 1.65 -0.40 9.14
C PHE A 663 0.29 0.26 9.39
N GLN A 664 -0.03 0.76 10.62
CA GLN A 664 0.80 0.75 11.80
C GLN A 664 -0.02 0.60 13.07
N SER A 665 0.66 0.21 14.14
CA SER A 665 0.14 0.16 15.51
C SER A 665 0.55 1.41 16.30
N GLN A 666 0.03 1.55 17.51
CA GLN A 666 0.32 2.67 18.41
C GLN A 666 0.87 2.18 19.75
N ALA A 667 1.81 2.94 20.31
CA ALA A 667 2.14 2.86 21.72
C ALA A 667 1.11 3.70 22.49
N GLY A 668 0.27 3.06 23.29
CA GLY A 668 -0.82 3.75 23.98
C GLY A 668 -1.36 2.93 25.15
N PRO A 669 -2.32 3.49 25.90
CA PRO A 669 -2.90 2.83 27.06
C PRO A 669 -3.96 1.77 26.69
N HIS A 670 -4.26 1.58 25.41
CA HIS A 670 -5.28 0.68 24.91
C HIS A 670 -4.70 -0.37 23.97
N ALA A 671 -5.29 -1.56 24.00
CA ALA A 671 -4.89 -2.66 23.12
C ALA A 671 -5.33 -2.43 21.67
N PHE A 672 -6.43 -1.73 21.50
CA PHE A 672 -7.01 -1.37 20.20
C PHE A 672 -7.33 0.11 20.13
N GLY A 673 -7.41 0.65 18.92
CA GLY A 673 -7.97 1.97 18.67
C GLY A 673 -9.43 2.06 19.11
N ASP A 674 -9.87 3.23 19.56
CA ASP A 674 -11.26 3.45 19.94
C ASP A 674 -12.19 3.53 18.71
N ARG A 675 -11.63 3.82 17.55
CA ARG A 675 -12.30 3.90 16.23
C ARG A 675 -11.29 3.65 15.09
N ALA A 676 -11.79 3.17 13.97
CA ALA A 676 -11.00 2.98 12.76
C ALA A 676 -10.83 4.31 12.00
N GLY A 677 -9.69 4.51 11.34
CA GLY A 677 -9.40 5.70 10.53
C GLY A 677 -9.26 7.00 11.34
N ALA A 678 -8.87 6.90 12.60
CA ALA A 678 -8.74 8.05 13.49
C ALA A 678 -7.38 8.76 13.39
N PRO A 679 -7.33 10.10 13.63
CA PRO A 679 -6.04 10.76 13.85
C PRO A 679 -5.33 10.17 15.08
N PRO A 680 -3.98 10.16 15.12
CA PRO A 680 -3.09 10.76 14.13
C PRO A 680 -2.80 9.90 12.90
N TRP A 681 -3.15 8.59 12.90
CA TRP A 681 -2.71 7.63 11.87
C TRP A 681 -3.65 7.55 10.68
N GLY A 682 -4.90 7.99 10.84
CA GLY A 682 -5.87 8.09 9.76
C GLY A 682 -6.12 6.74 9.09
N VAL A 683 -5.70 6.64 7.83
CA VAL A 683 -5.99 5.46 6.99
C VAL A 683 -5.10 4.24 7.29
N TRP A 684 -4.04 4.39 8.09
CA TRP A 684 -3.07 3.34 8.41
C TRP A 684 -3.23 2.80 9.84
N GLU A 685 -4.42 2.47 10.26
CA GLU A 685 -4.71 1.96 11.61
C GLU A 685 -4.81 0.43 11.63
N ALA A 686 -3.79 -0.25 12.16
CA ALA A 686 -3.76 -1.71 12.31
C ALA A 686 -4.45 -2.19 13.60
N ASP A 687 -4.58 -1.32 14.61
CA ASP A 687 -5.11 -1.66 15.93
C ASP A 687 -6.66 -1.73 15.92
N VAL A 688 -7.21 -2.46 14.93
CA VAL A 688 -8.64 -2.72 14.78
C VAL A 688 -8.95 -4.22 14.84
N PRO A 689 -10.14 -4.62 15.30
CA PRO A 689 -10.45 -6.04 15.51
C PRO A 689 -10.38 -6.89 14.24
N ALA A 690 -10.67 -6.32 13.07
CA ALA A 690 -10.56 -7.05 11.80
C ALA A 690 -9.11 -7.39 11.41
N GLN A 691 -8.12 -6.68 11.93
CA GLN A 691 -6.69 -6.90 11.69
C GLN A 691 -6.03 -7.52 12.92
N LEU A 692 -5.67 -6.73 13.94
CA LEU A 692 -4.99 -7.19 15.15
C LEU A 692 -5.76 -8.30 15.88
N GLY A 693 -7.10 -8.32 15.84
CA GLY A 693 -7.91 -9.34 16.48
C GLY A 693 -7.66 -10.77 15.98
N GLN A 694 -7.09 -10.95 14.78
CA GLN A 694 -6.74 -12.25 14.23
C GLN A 694 -5.33 -12.73 14.60
N TYR A 695 -4.46 -11.83 15.05
CA TYR A 695 -3.05 -12.10 15.30
C TYR A 695 -2.81 -13.33 16.19
N PRO A 696 -3.57 -13.57 17.29
CA PRO A 696 -3.36 -14.76 18.11
C PRO A 696 -3.52 -16.09 17.35
N ALA A 697 -4.46 -16.18 16.41
CA ALA A 697 -4.62 -17.38 15.59
C ALA A 697 -3.55 -17.49 14.51
N LEU A 698 -3.23 -16.37 13.83
CA LEU A 698 -2.24 -16.31 12.77
C LEU A 698 -0.83 -16.55 13.28
N ALA A 699 -0.46 -15.97 14.41
CA ALA A 699 0.84 -16.18 15.06
C ALA A 699 1.07 -17.65 15.42
N ARG A 700 0.03 -18.35 15.92
CA ARG A 700 0.12 -19.80 16.18
C ARG A 700 0.43 -20.59 14.91
N MET A 701 -0.24 -20.30 13.81
CA MET A 701 0.01 -20.93 12.52
C MET A 701 1.44 -20.67 12.02
N ILE A 702 1.93 -19.44 12.15
CA ILE A 702 3.28 -19.02 11.70
C ILE A 702 4.35 -19.72 12.56
N TYR A 703 4.28 -19.60 13.90
CA TYR A 703 5.33 -20.09 14.80
C TYR A 703 5.39 -21.61 14.91
N ARG A 704 4.29 -22.31 14.64
CA ARG A 704 4.28 -23.76 14.49
C ARG A 704 4.77 -24.19 13.10
N GLY A 705 4.83 -23.28 12.13
CA GLY A 705 5.18 -23.58 10.74
C GLY A 705 4.16 -24.50 10.07
N ASP A 706 2.87 -24.25 10.29
CA ASP A 706 1.77 -25.08 9.78
C ASP A 706 1.74 -25.11 8.25
N VAL A 707 1.84 -23.95 7.62
CA VAL A 707 1.96 -23.84 6.16
C VAL A 707 3.44 -23.95 5.80
N LYS A 708 3.77 -24.91 4.97
CA LYS A 708 5.16 -25.14 4.51
C LYS A 708 5.45 -24.28 3.28
N PRO A 709 6.66 -23.72 3.19
CA PRO A 709 7.13 -23.10 1.96
C PRO A 709 7.05 -24.09 0.79
N ALA A 710 6.59 -23.61 -0.37
CA ALA A 710 6.54 -24.40 -1.59
C ALA A 710 7.91 -24.47 -2.26
N ASP A 711 8.06 -25.41 -3.20
CA ASP A 711 9.17 -25.40 -4.14
C ASP A 711 9.09 -24.16 -5.07
N VAL A 712 10.25 -23.76 -5.62
CA VAL A 712 10.33 -22.65 -6.59
C VAL A 712 9.75 -23.10 -7.90
N ILE A 713 8.68 -22.42 -8.35
CA ILE A 713 7.98 -22.70 -9.62
C ILE A 713 8.32 -21.70 -10.72
N SER A 714 8.96 -20.59 -10.38
CA SER A 714 9.36 -19.55 -11.33
C SER A 714 10.65 -18.87 -10.90
N VAL A 715 11.55 -18.65 -11.88
CA VAL A 715 12.82 -17.95 -11.70
C VAL A 715 13.01 -16.95 -12.84
N ARG A 716 13.23 -15.68 -12.51
CA ARG A 716 13.68 -14.64 -13.45
C ARG A 716 15.13 -14.34 -13.14
N SER A 717 16.01 -14.53 -14.12
CA SER A 717 17.44 -14.34 -13.95
C SER A 717 17.88 -12.97 -14.47
N VAL A 718 18.73 -12.29 -13.72
CA VAL A 718 19.27 -10.97 -14.04
C VAL A 718 20.79 -11.01 -13.95
N SER A 719 21.48 -10.64 -15.03
CA SER A 719 22.93 -10.60 -15.11
C SER A 719 23.46 -9.16 -15.24
N PRO A 720 24.74 -8.91 -14.89
CA PRO A 720 25.37 -7.61 -15.12
C PRO A 720 25.32 -7.16 -16.59
N ARG A 721 25.35 -8.12 -17.53
CA ARG A 721 25.28 -7.82 -18.97
C ARG A 721 23.89 -7.27 -19.35
N GLU A 722 22.81 -7.85 -18.81
CA GLU A 722 21.45 -7.41 -19.07
C GLU A 722 21.20 -6.02 -18.45
N LEU A 723 21.67 -5.78 -17.23
CA LEU A 723 21.63 -4.45 -16.62
C LEU A 723 22.39 -3.40 -17.43
N ALA A 724 23.61 -3.73 -17.90
CA ALA A 724 24.42 -2.80 -18.70
C ALA A 724 23.82 -2.52 -20.09
N ALA A 725 23.09 -3.46 -20.67
CA ALA A 725 22.41 -3.32 -21.94
C ALA A 725 21.02 -2.70 -21.83
N GLY A 726 20.40 -2.74 -20.65
CA GLY A 726 18.98 -2.42 -20.46
C GLY A 726 18.07 -3.35 -21.27
N GLU A 727 18.44 -4.63 -21.37
CA GLU A 727 17.74 -5.65 -22.14
C GLU A 727 17.65 -6.94 -21.33
N PHE A 728 16.44 -7.43 -21.13
CA PHE A 728 16.15 -8.58 -20.27
C PHE A 728 15.47 -9.70 -21.08
N SER A 729 15.65 -10.94 -20.64
CA SER A 729 15.03 -12.12 -21.26
C SER A 729 13.56 -12.32 -20.89
N PHE A 730 13.02 -11.45 -20.04
CA PHE A 730 11.63 -11.42 -19.59
C PHE A 730 11.14 -9.98 -19.52
N SER A 731 9.83 -9.77 -19.29
CA SER A 731 9.23 -8.46 -19.12
C SER A 731 8.47 -8.44 -17.80
N ASP A 732 8.78 -7.48 -16.95
CA ASP A 732 8.04 -7.17 -15.75
C ASP A 732 7.45 -5.77 -15.83
N GLN A 733 6.34 -5.57 -15.17
CA GLN A 733 5.66 -4.29 -15.08
C GLN A 733 5.54 -3.90 -13.61
N VAL A 734 5.94 -2.68 -13.30
CA VAL A 734 5.72 -2.07 -12.01
C VAL A 734 4.83 -0.86 -12.24
N PHE A 735 3.61 -0.96 -11.78
CA PHE A 735 2.67 0.16 -11.77
C PHE A 735 2.57 0.70 -10.35
N GLN A 736 2.85 1.98 -10.18
CA GLN A 736 2.79 2.64 -8.88
C GLN A 736 1.86 3.85 -8.93
N GLN A 737 0.95 3.92 -7.96
CA GLN A 737 0.07 5.06 -7.73
C GLN A 737 0.14 5.44 -6.24
N GLY A 738 0.93 6.47 -5.92
CA GLY A 738 1.23 6.77 -4.52
C GLY A 738 1.91 5.59 -3.83
N ASP A 739 1.35 5.14 -2.71
CA ASP A 739 1.87 4.03 -1.92
C ASP A 739 1.40 2.65 -2.41
N VAL A 740 0.39 2.61 -3.27
CA VAL A 740 -0.13 1.37 -3.87
C VAL A 740 0.69 1.00 -5.09
N LYS A 741 1.14 -0.26 -5.14
CA LYS A 741 1.94 -0.80 -6.23
C LYS A 741 1.33 -2.11 -6.74
N THR A 742 1.43 -2.32 -8.04
CA THR A 742 1.02 -3.57 -8.69
C THR A 742 2.18 -4.10 -9.52
N PHE A 743 2.54 -5.34 -9.27
CA PHE A 743 3.59 -6.03 -10.00
C PHE A 743 2.98 -7.10 -10.88
N GLY A 744 3.54 -7.28 -12.07
CA GLY A 744 3.11 -8.29 -13.02
C GLY A 744 4.12 -8.44 -14.15
N GLY A 745 3.75 -9.11 -15.24
CA GLY A 745 4.59 -9.25 -16.41
C GLY A 745 4.65 -10.69 -16.95
N SER A 746 5.84 -11.17 -17.28
CA SER A 746 6.06 -12.54 -17.78
C SER A 746 5.60 -13.61 -16.78
N VAL A 747 5.64 -13.30 -15.48
CA VAL A 747 5.08 -14.14 -14.41
C VAL A 747 3.74 -13.56 -13.98
N PRO A 748 2.64 -14.28 -14.11
CA PRO A 748 1.34 -13.80 -13.66
C PRO A 748 1.32 -13.73 -12.12
N PRO A 749 0.77 -12.67 -11.50
CA PRO A 749 0.74 -12.51 -10.04
C PRO A 749 0.11 -13.70 -9.30
N GLU A 750 -0.88 -14.35 -9.90
CA GLU A 750 -1.54 -15.54 -9.36
C GLU A 750 -0.59 -16.74 -9.11
N ALA A 751 0.61 -16.73 -9.71
CA ALA A 751 1.64 -17.74 -9.43
C ALA A 751 2.09 -17.72 -7.96
N LEU A 752 1.99 -16.58 -7.29
CA LEU A 752 2.25 -16.45 -5.85
C LEU A 752 1.30 -17.30 -4.99
N ALA A 753 0.09 -17.59 -5.48
CA ALA A 753 -0.83 -18.49 -4.79
C ALA A 753 -0.56 -19.98 -5.06
N ALA A 754 0.28 -20.30 -6.05
CA ALA A 754 0.60 -21.66 -6.45
C ALA A 754 1.91 -22.19 -5.86
N GLY A 755 2.98 -21.39 -5.83
CA GLY A 755 4.29 -21.79 -5.34
C GLY A 755 5.27 -20.63 -5.32
N ARG A 756 6.51 -20.86 -4.90
CA ARG A 756 7.51 -19.78 -4.75
C ARG A 756 7.93 -19.20 -6.09
N VAL A 757 7.97 -17.88 -6.16
CA VAL A 757 8.39 -17.10 -7.32
C VAL A 757 9.59 -16.26 -6.92
N VAL A 758 10.73 -16.37 -7.65
CA VAL A 758 11.95 -15.69 -7.26
C VAL A 758 12.63 -14.97 -8.43
N VAL A 759 13.43 -13.97 -8.09
CA VAL A 759 14.48 -13.38 -8.92
C VAL A 759 15.83 -14.02 -8.55
N ARG A 760 16.72 -14.21 -9.50
CA ARG A 760 18.08 -14.70 -9.26
C ARG A 760 19.09 -13.79 -9.97
N PHE A 761 20.08 -13.30 -9.24
CA PHE A 761 21.20 -12.62 -9.85
C PHE A 761 22.25 -13.66 -10.29
N THR A 762 22.63 -13.62 -11.57
CA THR A 762 23.50 -14.61 -12.21
C THR A 762 24.70 -13.95 -12.89
N ALA A 763 25.80 -14.69 -13.09
CA ALA A 763 26.99 -14.16 -13.74
C ALA A 763 26.78 -13.88 -15.26
N ALA A 764 25.89 -14.65 -15.89
CA ALA A 764 25.55 -14.55 -17.32
C ALA A 764 24.05 -14.65 -17.54
N PRO A 765 23.51 -14.11 -18.65
CA PRO A 765 22.09 -14.22 -18.98
C PRO A 765 21.61 -15.68 -19.01
N GLN A 766 20.42 -15.92 -18.45
CA GLN A 766 19.76 -17.22 -18.43
C GLN A 766 18.28 -17.05 -18.80
N PRO A 767 17.69 -17.99 -19.53
CA PRO A 767 16.27 -17.94 -19.83
C PRO A 767 15.44 -18.03 -18.54
N PRO A 768 14.30 -17.34 -18.44
CA PRO A 768 13.43 -17.43 -17.29
C PRO A 768 12.74 -18.81 -17.21
N LEU A 769 12.58 -19.31 -16.00
CA LEU A 769 11.65 -20.40 -15.71
C LEU A 769 10.27 -19.78 -15.45
N LEU A 770 9.33 -19.96 -16.36
CA LEU A 770 7.96 -19.48 -16.20
C LEU A 770 7.05 -20.57 -15.65
N PRO A 771 6.06 -20.23 -14.80
CA PRO A 771 5.18 -21.21 -14.17
C PRO A 771 4.13 -21.75 -15.16
N ASP A 772 3.89 -23.07 -15.19
CA ASP A 772 2.72 -23.63 -15.87
C ASP A 772 1.53 -23.65 -14.92
N MET A 773 0.72 -22.60 -14.94
CA MET A 773 -0.43 -22.43 -14.04
C MET A 773 -1.51 -23.51 -14.20
N ARG A 774 -1.56 -24.23 -15.33
CA ARG A 774 -2.52 -25.33 -15.56
C ARG A 774 -2.32 -26.47 -14.55
N LYS A 775 -1.11 -26.66 -14.05
CA LYS A 775 -0.80 -27.68 -13.04
C LYS A 775 -1.47 -27.40 -11.70
N TYR A 776 -1.75 -26.14 -11.39
CA TYR A 776 -2.26 -25.69 -10.11
C TYR A 776 -3.76 -25.34 -10.15
N ARG A 777 -4.34 -25.16 -11.33
CA ARG A 777 -5.76 -24.84 -11.46
C ARG A 777 -6.65 -26.08 -11.34
N ARG A 778 -7.73 -25.95 -10.58
CA ARG A 778 -8.80 -26.93 -10.40
C ARG A 778 -10.14 -26.19 -10.48
N GLY A 779 -10.69 -26.06 -11.69
CA GLY A 779 -11.85 -25.17 -11.94
C GLY A 779 -11.48 -23.71 -11.67
N SER A 780 -12.24 -23.02 -10.83
CA SER A 780 -11.98 -21.65 -10.38
C SER A 780 -10.90 -21.55 -9.30
N ALA A 781 -10.45 -22.68 -8.71
CA ALA A 781 -9.49 -22.68 -7.62
C ALA A 781 -8.04 -22.85 -8.12
N ILE A 782 -7.12 -22.14 -7.46
CA ILE A 782 -5.68 -22.37 -7.52
C ILE A 782 -5.31 -23.15 -6.27
N VAL A 783 -4.80 -24.36 -6.45
CA VAL A 783 -4.30 -25.22 -5.36
C VAL A 783 -2.78 -25.08 -5.29
N ALA A 784 -2.28 -24.68 -4.13
CA ALA A 784 -0.84 -24.54 -3.91
C ALA A 784 -0.10 -25.87 -4.11
N ALA A 785 1.16 -25.81 -4.53
CA ALA A 785 2.02 -26.96 -4.76
C ALA A 785 2.14 -27.89 -3.52
N THR A 786 2.02 -27.31 -2.32
CA THR A 786 2.02 -28.07 -1.05
C THR A 786 0.71 -28.80 -0.77
N GLY A 787 -0.36 -28.50 -1.51
CA GLY A 787 -1.72 -29.01 -1.25
C GLY A 787 -2.39 -28.47 0.02
N GLN A 788 -1.72 -27.60 0.76
CA GLN A 788 -2.20 -27.07 2.04
C GLN A 788 -3.13 -25.85 1.90
N LEU A 789 -3.05 -25.16 0.78
CA LEU A 789 -3.81 -23.93 0.49
C LEU A 789 -4.58 -24.10 -0.82
N ALA A 790 -5.79 -23.55 -0.87
CA ALA A 790 -6.55 -23.41 -2.10
C ALA A 790 -7.24 -22.03 -2.14
N TRP A 791 -7.11 -21.34 -3.26
CA TRP A 791 -7.69 -20.01 -3.48
C TRP A 791 -8.71 -20.08 -4.61
N ASP A 792 -10.00 -20.02 -4.27
CA ASP A 792 -11.11 -20.06 -5.24
C ASP A 792 -11.48 -18.63 -5.66
N THR A 793 -11.41 -18.34 -6.95
CA THR A 793 -11.69 -17.01 -7.53
C THR A 793 -13.16 -16.86 -7.99
N ALA A 794 -14.02 -17.85 -7.74
CA ALA A 794 -15.44 -17.74 -8.10
C ALA A 794 -16.14 -16.65 -7.30
N GLY A 795 -16.85 -15.75 -7.97
CA GLY A 795 -17.54 -14.62 -7.37
C GLY A 795 -16.55 -13.56 -6.87
N LYS A 796 -16.59 -13.25 -5.58
CA LYS A 796 -15.63 -12.32 -4.92
C LYS A 796 -14.40 -13.03 -4.34
N GLY A 797 -14.33 -14.36 -4.47
CA GLY A 797 -13.21 -15.16 -4.02
C GLY A 797 -13.20 -15.51 -2.53
N PHE A 798 -12.51 -16.59 -2.21
CA PHE A 798 -12.16 -17.01 -0.86
C PHE A 798 -10.95 -17.95 -0.91
N PHE A 799 -10.26 -18.14 0.20
CA PHE A 799 -9.24 -19.18 0.28
C PHE A 799 -9.41 -20.05 1.52
N THR A 800 -8.74 -21.20 1.51
CA THR A 800 -8.73 -22.16 2.60
C THR A 800 -7.31 -22.50 3.03
N VAL A 801 -7.15 -22.77 4.32
CA VAL A 801 -5.94 -23.35 4.92
C VAL A 801 -6.32 -24.73 5.45
N ASN A 802 -5.60 -25.76 5.02
CA ASN A 802 -5.84 -27.14 5.44
C ASN A 802 -4.52 -27.80 5.87
N THR A 803 -4.11 -27.53 7.11
CA THR A 803 -2.89 -28.09 7.71
C THR A 803 -3.23 -28.92 8.95
N PRO A 804 -2.33 -29.75 9.47
CA PRO A 804 -2.56 -30.48 10.72
C PRO A 804 -2.81 -29.58 11.92
N GLY A 805 -2.16 -28.42 12.02
CA GLY A 805 -2.25 -27.52 13.17
C GLY A 805 -3.30 -26.43 13.06
N THR A 806 -3.70 -26.07 11.82
CA THR A 806 -4.65 -24.99 11.54
C THR A 806 -5.56 -25.33 10.37
N LYS A 807 -6.86 -25.04 10.51
CA LYS A 807 -7.88 -25.06 9.44
C LYS A 807 -8.50 -23.68 9.35
N ALA A 808 -8.68 -23.16 8.11
CA ALA A 808 -9.29 -21.85 7.95
C ALA A 808 -10.11 -21.72 6.66
N VAL A 809 -11.11 -20.82 6.71
CA VAL A 809 -11.86 -20.33 5.54
C VAL A 809 -11.88 -18.81 5.63
N VAL A 810 -11.40 -18.13 4.59
CA VAL A 810 -11.29 -16.67 4.56
C VAL A 810 -11.90 -16.13 3.28
N GLY A 811 -12.88 -15.23 3.38
CA GLY A 811 -13.49 -14.54 2.25
C GLY A 811 -14.98 -14.82 2.05
N PHE A 812 -15.40 -14.86 0.80
CA PHE A 812 -16.82 -14.87 0.37
C PHE A 812 -17.31 -16.30 0.09
N ALA A 813 -17.41 -17.10 1.14
CA ALA A 813 -17.82 -18.50 1.07
C ALA A 813 -19.25 -18.77 1.56
N GLN A 814 -20.13 -17.75 1.58
CA GLN A 814 -21.51 -17.87 2.08
C GLN A 814 -22.28 -19.02 1.43
N GLY A 815 -22.94 -19.83 2.25
CA GLY A 815 -23.77 -20.97 1.82
C GLY A 815 -22.99 -22.19 1.31
N LYS A 816 -21.70 -22.06 1.01
CA LYS A 816 -20.86 -23.18 0.54
C LYS A 816 -20.44 -24.07 1.70
N PRO A 817 -20.67 -25.39 1.66
CA PRO A 817 -20.12 -26.31 2.64
C PRO A 817 -18.63 -26.58 2.33
N ILE A 818 -17.71 -26.02 3.11
CA ILE A 818 -16.28 -26.21 2.96
C ILE A 818 -15.82 -27.32 3.93
N VAL A 819 -15.15 -28.35 3.41
CA VAL A 819 -14.62 -29.46 4.19
C VAL A 819 -13.09 -29.40 4.15
N LEU A 820 -12.45 -29.31 5.30
CA LEU A 820 -11.02 -29.26 5.51
C LEU A 820 -10.57 -30.45 6.35
N GLY A 821 -9.89 -31.42 5.74
CA GLY A 821 -9.42 -32.63 6.40
C GLY A 821 -9.47 -33.83 5.46
N GLY A 822 -8.79 -34.91 5.82
CA GLY A 822 -8.61 -36.09 4.95
C GLY A 822 -7.53 -35.82 3.89
N GLY A 823 -6.40 -36.51 3.95
CA GLY A 823 -5.36 -36.37 2.92
C GLY A 823 -5.93 -36.70 1.54
N LEU A 824 -5.47 -36.00 0.51
CA LEU A 824 -5.64 -36.33 -0.90
C LEU A 824 -4.86 -37.60 -1.30
N SER A 825 -4.69 -38.58 -0.41
CA SER A 825 -4.09 -39.87 -0.71
C SER A 825 -5.09 -40.97 -0.43
N GLN A 826 -5.45 -41.62 -1.51
CA GLN A 826 -6.17 -42.89 -1.66
C GLN A 826 -6.31 -43.71 -0.38
N VAL A 827 -7.55 -44.00 -0.02
CA VAL A 827 -7.88 -45.07 0.88
C VAL A 827 -7.39 -46.39 0.23
N SER A 828 -6.23 -46.87 0.63
CA SER A 828 -5.90 -48.30 0.49
C SER A 828 -6.75 -49.05 1.51
N SER A 829 -7.62 -49.85 0.98
CA SER A 829 -8.49 -50.79 1.72
C SER A 829 -7.69 -51.61 2.73
N GLY A 830 -8.04 -51.55 3.99
CA GLY A 830 -7.75 -52.65 4.90
C GLY A 830 -7.16 -52.35 6.29
N GLU A 831 -7.21 -51.13 6.81
CA GLU A 831 -6.91 -50.87 8.22
C GLU A 831 -8.09 -50.21 8.92
N THR A 832 -8.41 -50.66 10.15
CA THR A 832 -9.36 -50.02 11.04
C THR A 832 -8.81 -48.64 11.49
N GLY A 833 -8.78 -47.68 10.55
CA GLY A 833 -8.17 -46.37 10.74
C GLY A 833 -9.10 -45.44 11.51
N THR A 834 -8.59 -44.81 12.54
CA THR A 834 -9.15 -43.61 13.17
C THR A 834 -9.55 -42.59 12.08
N VAL A 835 -10.78 -42.08 12.13
CA VAL A 835 -11.25 -41.04 11.21
C VAL A 835 -10.33 -39.83 11.34
N PRO A 836 -9.67 -39.37 10.25
CA PRO A 836 -8.79 -38.21 10.30
C PRO A 836 -9.54 -36.96 10.80
N PHE A 837 -8.85 -36.11 11.56
CA PHE A 837 -9.42 -34.83 12.01
C PHE A 837 -9.89 -33.99 10.79
N SER A 838 -11.14 -33.63 10.77
CA SER A 838 -11.71 -32.76 9.74
C SER A 838 -12.61 -31.67 10.32
N LEU A 839 -12.63 -30.54 9.64
CA LEU A 839 -13.48 -29.39 9.94
C LEU A 839 -14.40 -29.14 8.75
N LYS A 840 -15.70 -29.12 8.97
CA LYS A 840 -16.67 -28.63 8.00
C LYS A 840 -17.23 -27.30 8.46
N VAL A 841 -17.19 -26.30 7.59
CA VAL A 841 -17.71 -24.92 7.85
C VAL A 841 -18.71 -24.59 6.75
N ARG A 842 -19.90 -24.09 7.16
CA ARG A 842 -20.84 -23.42 6.28
C ARG A 842 -21.12 -22.05 6.85
N MET A 843 -20.69 -21.03 6.16
CA MET A 843 -20.92 -19.63 6.54
C MET A 843 -22.33 -19.20 6.14
N ASP A 844 -23.05 -18.56 7.06
CA ASP A 844 -24.35 -17.93 6.81
C ASP A 844 -24.21 -16.39 6.63
N CYS A 845 -23.03 -15.82 6.88
CA CYS A 845 -22.68 -14.43 6.59
C CYS A 845 -21.94 -14.29 5.25
N PRO A 846 -22.02 -13.13 4.58
CA PRO A 846 -21.43 -12.91 3.25
C PRO A 846 -19.91 -13.06 3.21
N TYR A 847 -19.23 -12.62 4.26
CA TYR A 847 -17.78 -12.54 4.37
C TYR A 847 -17.33 -12.84 5.79
N ALA A 848 -16.29 -13.63 5.95
CA ALA A 848 -15.59 -13.82 7.22
C ALA A 848 -14.19 -14.39 7.03
N SER A 849 -13.38 -14.24 8.08
CA SER A 849 -12.13 -14.94 8.33
C SER A 849 -12.33 -15.85 9.54
N ILE A 850 -12.35 -17.16 9.32
CA ILE A 850 -12.59 -18.18 10.34
C ILE A 850 -11.36 -19.09 10.42
N PHE A 851 -10.69 -19.11 11.60
CA PHE A 851 -9.52 -19.94 11.89
C PHE A 851 -9.80 -20.86 13.08
N LEU A 852 -9.55 -22.14 12.91
CA LEU A 852 -9.43 -23.09 14.00
C LEU A 852 -7.97 -23.52 14.11
N THR A 853 -7.31 -23.27 15.25
CA THR A 853 -5.89 -23.59 15.48
C THR A 853 -5.66 -24.22 16.84
N ALA A 854 -4.75 -25.20 16.91
CA ALA A 854 -4.36 -25.82 18.16
C ALA A 854 -3.72 -24.79 19.11
N LEU A 855 -4.07 -24.84 20.40
CA LEU A 855 -3.55 -23.93 21.42
C LEU A 855 -2.15 -24.32 21.92
N ASP A 856 -1.69 -25.52 21.61
CA ASP A 856 -0.35 -25.97 21.97
C ASP A 856 0.62 -25.87 20.77
N ARG A 857 1.87 -25.48 21.06
CA ARG A 857 2.90 -25.28 20.03
C ARG A 857 3.37 -26.57 19.36
N LYS A 858 3.28 -27.72 20.08
CA LYS A 858 3.88 -28.99 19.69
C LYS A 858 2.92 -30.03 19.16
N VAL A 859 1.61 -29.76 19.19
CA VAL A 859 0.58 -30.72 18.80
C VAL A 859 -0.27 -30.23 17.63
N THR A 860 -0.83 -31.20 16.93
CA THR A 860 -1.80 -30.93 15.85
C THR A 860 -3.22 -30.85 16.40
N LEU A 861 -4.20 -30.42 15.58
CA LEU A 861 -5.62 -30.42 15.95
C LEU A 861 -6.13 -31.84 16.29
N ALA A 862 -5.54 -32.88 15.72
CA ALA A 862 -5.89 -34.26 16.02
C ALA A 862 -5.54 -34.65 17.47
N ASP A 863 -4.51 -34.06 18.07
CA ASP A 863 -3.97 -34.43 19.38
C ASP A 863 -4.18 -33.34 20.45
N ALA A 864 -4.47 -32.09 20.02
CA ALA A 864 -4.58 -30.95 20.92
C ALA A 864 -5.76 -31.14 21.91
N PRO A 865 -5.59 -30.94 23.24
CA PRO A 865 -6.71 -30.93 24.16
C PRO A 865 -7.64 -29.75 23.96
N ARG A 866 -7.14 -28.64 23.38
CA ARG A 866 -7.88 -27.40 23.16
C ARG A 866 -7.50 -26.73 21.85
N ALA A 867 -8.44 -26.01 21.25
CA ALA A 867 -8.21 -25.19 20.07
C ALA A 867 -8.87 -23.79 20.20
N LEU A 868 -8.26 -22.80 19.59
CA LEU A 868 -8.84 -21.46 19.43
C LEU A 868 -9.59 -21.43 18.10
N LEU A 869 -10.87 -21.03 18.15
CA LEU A 869 -11.64 -20.64 16.99
C LEU A 869 -11.77 -19.10 16.99
N SER A 870 -11.14 -18.45 16.01
CA SER A 870 -11.27 -17.02 15.75
C SER A 870 -12.18 -16.82 14.56
N ALA A 871 -13.18 -15.93 14.69
CA ALA A 871 -14.18 -15.68 13.66
C ALA A 871 -14.41 -14.17 13.53
N VAL A 872 -13.87 -13.56 12.49
CA VAL A 872 -13.87 -12.11 12.27
C VAL A 872 -14.46 -11.79 10.89
N ALA A 873 -15.31 -10.75 10.82
CA ALA A 873 -15.84 -10.22 9.57
C ALA A 873 -15.48 -8.73 9.43
N ARG A 874 -16.37 -7.93 8.87
CA ARG A 874 -16.16 -6.49 8.68
C ARG A 874 -16.24 -5.75 10.02
N ASN A 875 -15.52 -4.63 10.09
CA ASN A 875 -15.70 -3.65 11.17
C ASN A 875 -15.88 -2.23 10.63
N CYS A 876 -16.57 -1.39 11.35
CA CYS A 876 -16.66 0.04 11.11
C CYS A 876 -17.00 0.80 12.40
N ASN A 877 -16.86 2.12 12.37
CA ASN A 877 -17.26 2.95 13.51
C ASN A 877 -18.79 3.00 13.66
N SER A 878 -19.26 3.19 14.88
CA SER A 878 -20.69 3.41 15.15
C SER A 878 -21.20 4.64 14.39
N GLY A 879 -22.26 4.46 13.59
CA GLY A 879 -22.83 5.53 12.75
C GLY A 879 -22.05 5.84 11.48
N PHE A 880 -21.04 5.01 11.12
CA PHE A 880 -20.36 5.14 9.84
C PHE A 880 -21.36 5.12 8.69
N SER A 881 -21.25 6.11 7.80
CA SER A 881 -22.16 6.19 6.66
C SER A 881 -21.41 6.57 5.38
N TYR A 882 -21.92 6.09 4.27
CA TYR A 882 -21.35 6.30 2.95
C TYR A 882 -22.41 6.58 1.90
N PHE A 883 -21.99 7.18 0.82
CA PHE A 883 -22.81 7.43 -0.35
C PHE A 883 -22.78 6.20 -1.25
N ALA A 884 -23.93 5.60 -1.53
CA ALA A 884 -24.03 4.32 -2.21
C ALA A 884 -23.47 4.31 -3.65
N ILE A 885 -23.28 5.49 -4.25
CA ILE A 885 -22.72 5.64 -5.59
C ILE A 885 -21.28 6.15 -5.46
N GLY A 886 -20.32 5.31 -5.89
CA GLY A 886 -18.89 5.60 -5.78
C GLY A 886 -18.30 5.46 -4.38
N ASP A 887 -19.02 4.83 -3.45
CA ASP A 887 -18.54 4.42 -2.11
C ASP A 887 -17.87 5.55 -1.30
N LYS A 888 -18.36 6.78 -1.44
CA LYS A 888 -17.78 7.95 -0.76
C LYS A 888 -18.24 8.05 0.68
N ILE A 889 -17.29 8.19 1.61
CA ILE A 889 -17.59 8.38 3.03
C ILE A 889 -18.32 9.71 3.23
N ILE A 890 -19.44 9.66 3.93
CA ILE A 890 -20.21 10.82 4.37
C ILE A 890 -19.89 11.16 5.83
N ASP A 891 -19.82 10.14 6.69
CA ASP A 891 -19.49 10.27 8.09
C ASP A 891 -18.61 9.08 8.51
N ASN A 892 -17.45 9.39 9.08
CA ASN A 892 -16.55 8.37 9.61
C ASN A 892 -17.08 7.67 10.86
N GLY A 893 -18.20 8.15 11.41
CA GLY A 893 -18.76 7.64 12.65
C GLY A 893 -17.95 8.02 13.89
N LYS A 894 -18.26 7.37 14.98
CA LYS A 894 -17.68 7.60 16.32
C LYS A 894 -17.44 6.28 17.07
N PRO A 895 -16.66 6.28 18.16
CA PRO A 895 -16.58 5.12 19.04
C PRO A 895 -17.93 4.61 19.50
N PRO A 896 -18.12 3.30 19.75
CA PRO A 896 -17.12 2.24 19.59
C PRO A 896 -17.03 1.71 18.17
N ILE A 897 -15.99 0.91 17.89
CA ILE A 897 -15.94 0.07 16.69
C ILE A 897 -17.04 -0.99 16.77
N MET A 898 -17.82 -1.12 15.71
CA MET A 898 -18.85 -2.13 15.53
C MET A 898 -18.32 -3.30 14.71
N LEU A 899 -18.61 -4.52 15.15
CA LEU A 899 -18.27 -5.76 14.46
C LEU A 899 -19.49 -6.37 13.80
N GLU A 900 -19.32 -6.78 12.53
CA GLU A 900 -20.29 -7.65 11.86
C GLU A 900 -20.26 -9.04 12.50
N PRO A 901 -21.44 -9.57 12.89
CA PRO A 901 -21.51 -10.88 13.50
C PRO A 901 -21.19 -11.99 12.48
N VAL A 902 -20.22 -12.83 12.79
CA VAL A 902 -19.96 -14.04 12.02
C VAL A 902 -20.99 -15.10 12.43
N LYS A 903 -21.70 -15.64 11.44
CA LYS A 903 -22.65 -16.73 11.61
C LYS A 903 -22.21 -17.92 10.78
N ALA A 904 -22.00 -19.07 11.42
CA ALA A 904 -21.57 -20.29 10.74
C ALA A 904 -22.00 -21.55 11.49
N ALA A 905 -22.39 -22.57 10.70
CA ALA A 905 -22.53 -23.94 11.18
C ALA A 905 -21.17 -24.67 11.03
N ILE A 906 -20.72 -25.26 12.09
CA ILE A 906 -19.41 -25.91 12.20
C ILE A 906 -19.61 -27.36 12.63
N SER A 907 -18.85 -28.27 11.99
CA SER A 907 -18.80 -29.69 12.35
C SER A 907 -17.36 -30.14 12.41
N VAL A 908 -17.00 -30.76 13.52
CA VAL A 908 -15.68 -31.38 13.74
C VAL A 908 -15.85 -32.90 13.76
N SER A 909 -14.99 -33.59 13.04
CA SER A 909 -14.92 -35.08 13.02
C SER A 909 -13.50 -35.52 13.32
N GLY A 910 -13.36 -36.81 13.77
CA GLY A 910 -12.07 -37.39 14.12
C GLY A 910 -11.72 -37.22 15.60
N ARG A 911 -12.38 -36.30 16.32
CA ARG A 911 -12.28 -36.14 17.77
C ARG A 911 -13.62 -35.61 18.33
N PRO A 912 -14.03 -36.06 19.53
CA PRO A 912 -15.24 -35.54 20.19
C PRO A 912 -14.98 -34.13 20.72
N VAL A 913 -15.80 -33.19 20.33
CA VAL A 913 -15.84 -31.83 20.94
C VAL A 913 -16.66 -31.94 22.23
N THR A 914 -16.04 -31.71 23.38
CA THR A 914 -16.70 -31.79 24.69
C THR A 914 -17.35 -30.51 25.12
N ALA A 915 -16.79 -29.36 24.74
CA ALA A 915 -17.41 -28.05 24.96
C ALA A 915 -16.88 -27.01 23.96
N VAL A 916 -17.71 -25.98 23.70
CA VAL A 916 -17.33 -24.77 22.98
C VAL A 916 -17.62 -23.58 23.89
N HIS A 917 -16.57 -23.02 24.47
CA HIS A 917 -16.65 -21.87 25.37
C HIS A 917 -16.64 -20.57 24.59
N VAL A 918 -17.58 -19.68 24.85
CA VAL A 918 -17.57 -18.30 24.33
C VAL A 918 -16.57 -17.50 25.15
N LEU A 919 -15.63 -16.81 24.44
CA LEU A 919 -14.66 -15.94 25.11
C LEU A 919 -15.12 -14.48 25.03
N ASP A 920 -14.63 -13.65 25.94
CA ASP A 920 -14.77 -12.19 25.84
C ASP A 920 -13.76 -11.60 24.84
N HIS A 921 -13.73 -10.29 24.68
CA HIS A 921 -12.85 -9.62 23.72
C HIS A 921 -11.36 -9.66 24.13
N ASP A 922 -11.04 -9.99 25.38
CA ASP A 922 -9.69 -10.19 25.89
C ASP A 922 -9.26 -11.66 25.89
N GLY A 923 -10.13 -12.55 25.40
CA GLY A 923 -9.89 -14.00 25.28
C GLY A 923 -10.08 -14.79 26.55
N ARG A 924 -10.86 -14.31 27.53
CA ARG A 924 -11.22 -15.06 28.74
C ARG A 924 -12.57 -15.75 28.56
N ARG A 925 -12.78 -16.89 29.23
CA ARG A 925 -14.07 -17.57 29.21
C ARG A 925 -15.15 -16.70 29.85
N SER A 926 -16.23 -16.39 29.10
CA SER A 926 -17.36 -15.60 29.55
C SER A 926 -18.32 -16.37 30.50
N GLY A 927 -18.11 -17.66 30.70
CA GLY A 927 -19.01 -18.57 31.37
C GLY A 927 -20.09 -19.19 30.46
N LYS A 928 -20.27 -18.66 29.25
CA LYS A 928 -21.21 -19.20 28.27
C LYS A 928 -20.59 -20.37 27.49
N VAL A 929 -21.35 -21.47 27.37
CA VAL A 929 -20.97 -22.66 26.57
C VAL A 929 -22.03 -22.87 25.50
N LEU A 930 -21.61 -23.14 24.28
CA LEU A 930 -22.51 -23.45 23.18
C LEU A 930 -22.93 -24.92 23.22
N PRO A 931 -24.18 -25.23 22.82
CA PRO A 931 -24.62 -26.62 22.66
C PRO A 931 -23.81 -27.30 21.52
N VAL A 932 -23.39 -28.55 21.78
CA VAL A 932 -22.66 -29.38 20.83
C VAL A 932 -23.40 -30.72 20.73
N GLU A 933 -23.75 -31.10 19.49
CA GLU A 933 -24.39 -32.38 19.19
C GLU A 933 -23.58 -33.11 18.13
N ASN A 934 -23.01 -34.26 18.47
CA ASN A 934 -22.21 -35.11 17.54
C ASN A 934 -21.10 -34.31 16.82
N GLY A 935 -20.38 -33.43 17.58
CA GLY A 935 -19.34 -32.57 17.02
C GLY A 935 -19.83 -31.38 16.18
N GLN A 936 -21.16 -31.15 16.15
CA GLN A 936 -21.78 -30.04 15.44
C GLN A 936 -22.19 -28.94 16.41
N PHE A 937 -21.92 -27.70 16.04
CA PHE A 937 -22.34 -26.50 16.77
C PHE A 937 -22.47 -25.30 15.82
N SER A 938 -23.13 -24.26 16.28
CA SER A 938 -23.26 -23.02 15.51
C SER A 938 -22.74 -21.83 16.32
N ILE A 939 -21.89 -21.04 15.67
CA ILE A 939 -21.48 -19.73 16.16
C ILE A 939 -22.42 -18.65 15.59
N ASP A 940 -22.74 -17.67 16.41
CA ASP A 940 -23.52 -16.50 16.03
C ASP A 940 -23.02 -15.28 16.81
N GLY A 941 -22.21 -14.45 16.17
CA GLY A 941 -21.63 -13.25 16.78
C GLY A 941 -22.67 -12.26 17.28
N ALA A 942 -23.88 -12.22 16.70
CA ALA A 942 -24.97 -11.38 17.18
C ALA A 942 -25.51 -11.83 18.57
N ARG A 943 -25.52 -13.14 18.78
CA ARG A 943 -25.93 -13.77 20.04
C ARG A 943 -24.80 -13.77 21.08
N ASP A 944 -23.59 -14.07 20.63
CA ASP A 944 -22.43 -14.37 21.48
C ASP A 944 -21.60 -13.13 21.81
N LYS A 945 -21.74 -12.05 21.02
CA LYS A 945 -21.02 -10.76 21.14
C LYS A 945 -19.50 -10.93 21.25
N THR A 946 -18.96 -11.83 20.43
CA THR A 946 -17.53 -12.16 20.45
C THR A 946 -16.99 -12.51 19.06
N LEU A 947 -15.67 -12.51 18.94
CA LEU A 947 -14.89 -13.02 17.81
C LEU A 947 -14.08 -14.27 18.19
N TYR A 948 -14.12 -14.71 19.46
CA TYR A 948 -13.28 -15.81 19.96
C TYR A 948 -14.09 -16.91 20.65
N TYR A 949 -13.73 -18.14 20.35
CA TYR A 949 -14.27 -19.32 21.01
C TYR A 949 -13.15 -20.30 21.32
N GLU A 950 -13.25 -21.04 22.41
CA GLU A 950 -12.35 -22.12 22.74
C GLU A 950 -13.09 -23.46 22.64
N LEU A 951 -12.55 -24.36 21.84
CA LEU A 951 -12.97 -25.76 21.77
C LEU A 951 -12.15 -26.59 22.74
N THR A 952 -12.81 -27.46 23.50
CA THR A 952 -12.17 -28.54 24.27
C THR A 952 -12.53 -29.87 23.64
N PHE A 953 -11.56 -30.78 23.62
CA PHE A 953 -11.70 -32.09 23.02
C PHE A 953 -11.59 -33.19 24.07
N GLY A 954 -12.37 -34.25 23.88
CA GLY A 954 -12.22 -35.49 24.63
C GLY A 954 -11.02 -36.34 24.19
N PRO A 955 -10.67 -37.34 24.95
CA PRO A 955 -9.62 -38.28 24.61
C PRO A 955 -9.91 -39.07 23.32
#